data_0ec2bea5148b5701a470f4e5239f549f
#
_entry.id   0ec2bea5148b5701a470f4e5239f549f
#
_cell.length_a   1.000
_cell.length_b   1.000
_cell.length_c   1.000
_cell.angle_alpha   90.00
_cell.angle_beta   90.00
_cell.angle_gamma   90.00
#
_symmetry.space_group_name_H-M   'P 1'
#
loop_
_entity.id
_entity.type
_entity.pdbx_description
1 polymer ?
#
loop_
_entity_poly.entity_id
_entity_poly.type
_entity_poly.pdbx_seq_one_letter_code
_entity_poly.pdbx_strand_id
1 'polypeptide(L)'
;MMDEKKCEKVIGLVITMVTDEAEITTQIIKDRVKLFAAFYPLTSEEESCVVKSIESRLQVKINRGVYVKEKTHKPWYHAAKADIDSKYWGRYDKYLKNKQGWAPKVVTEMDEATDDIMELLGNPMQEEGFQIRGLCIGDVQSGKTSNYIGLINKAADAGYRVIILLTGVIEKLRSQTQERIDAGFTGRDSEAFLKNKINKIDKSAGIGVFDYDNSISGLSVTTKTRDFRVNAAQALGVSMDSLSVPIIFVLKKNKGVLWNLETWLKTFNADKNGKVNYPLLLIDDEADNASVNTKGKDSATAINAGIRRILNLFTKASYVGFTATPYANIFINPDSDDEMLQDDLFPKDFIYALSAPSNYIGAQSVFLEKDDDDENSDYGKYHELLRNNNDCEGYLPLKHKKNFEPDELPESLKRAIIQFFLANVIRDLRGDKNKHRTMMINISRFIAVQNRVEKQVSTYVKEMQRAIQNYYLTGNRALENREFQQIKRVYEEDFYGFKLNSGKESQIIYSWEEIQKQLKPSVAPIKVKAVNGGNASNILDYEQYSGEENGGLRLIAVGGLSLSRGLTLEGLCISYFYRNSKMYDTLLQMGRWFGYRPGYDDLCRIWMSDESVAWYKEITEATEELRRRIRRMQNDGATPKDFGLCVRQDQTALLVTARNKMKTAADYTSTVTLSGSVIDTKYFSSEKAVAIKNLNLTINFLKKLLKNYRLERNNSNLAIKNPQFLDVNAEDIMDYLCQYHSHWRNTTFQPDDIIQAFESEGKQFTKWDVAVAQGSRNAEPLHVIAGLEALDPMIPVSRGFSYQKENKLIQASGKSSHLADKGMSKAGLKKEESIIIEKDDCKITGKAPSAETYFQAGIVRNPLLVIYPVRLKSAKLGENPDAQKEEVCNNLPLPVIGLSIGVPSIDGKRPIKHNYKINITMQKQLMQEKGDLDEANGDYEETDETIPEDNEK
;
A
#
# COMPACT_ATOMS: atom_id res chain seq x y z
N MET A 1 -1.77 42.70 -2.36
CA MET A 1 -2.59 41.65 -1.78
C MET A 1 -2.93 40.73 -2.93
N MET A 2 -2.51 39.46 -2.86
CA MET A 2 -2.69 38.51 -3.94
C MET A 2 -4.18 38.15 -4.08
N ASP A 3 -4.72 38.19 -5.29
CA ASP A 3 -6.11 37.85 -5.57
C ASP A 3 -6.20 36.35 -5.86
N GLU A 4 -6.45 35.54 -4.80
CA GLU A 4 -6.51 34.08 -4.87
C GLU A 4 -7.54 33.59 -5.91
N LYS A 5 -8.70 34.19 -6.02
CA LYS A 5 -9.73 33.79 -6.98
C LYS A 5 -9.26 33.97 -8.41
N LYS A 6 -8.56 35.05 -8.66
CA LYS A 6 -7.98 35.38 -9.97
C LYS A 6 -6.85 34.38 -10.30
N CYS A 7 -5.95 34.10 -9.33
CA CYS A 7 -4.87 33.16 -9.49
C CYS A 7 -5.40 31.73 -9.75
N GLU A 8 -6.37 31.23 -8.98
CA GLU A 8 -6.97 29.90 -9.19
C GLU A 8 -7.67 29.80 -10.55
N LYS A 9 -8.31 30.87 -11.01
CA LYS A 9 -8.92 30.88 -12.34
C LYS A 9 -7.89 30.78 -13.46
N VAL A 10 -6.77 31.52 -13.35
CA VAL A 10 -5.66 31.41 -14.31
C VAL A 10 -5.01 30.03 -14.26
N ILE A 11 -4.79 29.49 -13.08
CA ILE A 11 -4.26 28.12 -12.89
C ILE A 11 -5.15 27.12 -13.64
N GLY A 12 -6.47 27.13 -13.43
CA GLY A 12 -7.41 26.24 -14.10
C GLY A 12 -7.36 26.36 -15.63
N LEU A 13 -7.35 27.59 -16.16
CA LEU A 13 -7.29 27.85 -17.60
C LEU A 13 -5.97 27.35 -18.22
N VAL A 14 -4.84 27.65 -17.60
CA VAL A 14 -3.52 27.21 -18.08
C VAL A 14 -3.40 25.69 -18.05
N ILE A 15 -3.80 25.05 -16.95
CA ILE A 15 -3.78 23.58 -16.84
C ILE A 15 -4.57 22.94 -17.99
N THR A 16 -5.77 23.45 -18.28
CA THR A 16 -6.60 22.94 -19.38
C THR A 16 -5.91 23.06 -20.74
N MET A 17 -5.14 24.13 -20.97
CA MET A 17 -4.44 24.32 -22.24
C MET A 17 -3.18 23.46 -22.40
N VAL A 18 -2.45 23.24 -21.32
CA VAL A 18 -1.18 22.49 -21.40
C VAL A 18 -1.36 20.98 -21.29
N THR A 19 -2.56 20.49 -20.95
CA THR A 19 -2.85 19.06 -20.80
C THR A 19 -2.72 18.30 -22.14
N ASP A 20 -2.93 18.97 -23.26
CA ASP A 20 -2.83 18.37 -24.61
C ASP A 20 -1.43 18.47 -25.23
N GLU A 21 -0.45 19.05 -24.53
CA GLU A 21 0.92 19.17 -25.03
C GLU A 21 1.75 17.91 -24.73
N ALA A 22 2.52 17.45 -25.74
CA ALA A 22 3.29 16.20 -25.66
C ALA A 22 4.42 16.26 -24.60
N GLU A 23 4.94 17.46 -24.29
CA GLU A 23 5.98 17.68 -23.30
C GLU A 23 5.74 19.03 -22.59
N ILE A 24 5.52 18.98 -21.28
CA ILE A 24 5.19 20.15 -20.48
C ILE A 24 6.45 20.65 -19.78
N THR A 25 7.00 21.77 -20.21
CA THR A 25 8.16 22.42 -19.59
C THR A 25 7.77 23.68 -18.80
N THR A 26 8.60 24.06 -17.82
CA THR A 26 8.44 25.33 -17.08
C THR A 26 8.29 26.54 -18.03
N GLN A 27 8.96 26.54 -19.17
CA GLN A 27 8.89 27.63 -20.13
C GLN A 27 7.51 27.69 -20.79
N ILE A 28 6.95 26.55 -21.20
CA ILE A 28 5.59 26.45 -21.75
C ILE A 28 4.57 26.96 -20.74
N ILE A 29 4.69 26.56 -19.48
CA ILE A 29 3.80 27.04 -18.40
C ILE A 29 3.89 28.56 -18.26
N LYS A 30 5.11 29.13 -18.21
CA LYS A 30 5.30 30.60 -18.11
C LYS A 30 4.70 31.35 -19.29
N ASP A 31 4.86 30.83 -20.50
CA ASP A 31 4.32 31.46 -21.72
C ASP A 31 2.79 31.41 -21.73
N ARG A 32 2.17 30.33 -21.26
CA ARG A 32 0.71 30.23 -21.12
C ARG A 32 0.16 31.12 -20.01
N VAL A 33 0.85 31.22 -18.87
CA VAL A 33 0.47 32.14 -17.78
C VAL A 33 0.49 33.59 -18.28
N LYS A 34 1.52 33.99 -19.01
CA LYS A 34 1.61 35.34 -19.63
C LYS A 34 0.48 35.61 -20.61
N LEU A 35 0.06 34.60 -21.39
CA LEU A 35 -1.05 34.74 -22.32
C LEU A 35 -2.36 35.11 -21.57
N PHE A 36 -2.62 34.47 -20.45
CA PHE A 36 -3.78 34.75 -19.62
C PHE A 36 -3.62 36.00 -18.75
N ALA A 37 -2.39 36.43 -18.42
CA ALA A 37 -2.12 37.67 -17.71
C ALA A 37 -2.61 38.90 -18.50
N ALA A 38 -2.77 38.82 -19.83
CA ALA A 38 -3.40 39.84 -20.65
C ALA A 38 -4.89 40.03 -20.35
N PHE A 39 -5.61 38.98 -19.92
CA PHE A 39 -7.04 39.02 -19.58
C PHE A 39 -7.26 39.10 -18.06
N TYR A 40 -6.33 38.56 -17.26
CA TYR A 40 -6.34 38.56 -15.81
C TYR A 40 -5.01 39.12 -15.31
N PRO A 41 -4.82 40.46 -15.24
CA PRO A 41 -3.55 41.06 -14.88
C PRO A 41 -3.01 40.56 -13.55
N LEU A 42 -1.86 39.88 -13.59
CA LEU A 42 -1.17 39.32 -12.43
C LEU A 42 0.02 40.20 -12.09
N THR A 43 0.31 40.37 -10.82
CA THR A 43 1.60 40.88 -10.36
C THR A 43 2.71 39.86 -10.57
N SER A 44 3.97 40.29 -10.59
CA SER A 44 5.11 39.37 -10.73
C SER A 44 5.14 38.31 -9.64
N GLU A 45 4.68 38.59 -8.40
CA GLU A 45 4.55 37.64 -7.30
C GLU A 45 3.42 36.65 -7.56
N GLU A 46 2.26 37.14 -8.06
CA GLU A 46 1.13 36.28 -8.44
C GLU A 46 1.48 35.36 -9.60
N GLU A 47 2.18 35.86 -10.64
CA GLU A 47 2.66 35.05 -11.75
C GLU A 47 3.58 33.92 -11.26
N SER A 48 4.55 34.23 -10.40
CA SER A 48 5.46 33.24 -9.84
C SER A 48 4.72 32.19 -9.02
N CYS A 49 3.73 32.59 -8.22
CA CYS A 49 2.91 31.68 -7.44
C CYS A 49 2.04 30.78 -8.32
N VAL A 50 1.42 31.34 -9.37
CA VAL A 50 0.62 30.60 -10.36
C VAL A 50 1.47 29.58 -11.08
N VAL A 51 2.65 29.96 -11.59
CA VAL A 51 3.58 29.04 -12.27
C VAL A 51 3.96 27.87 -11.35
N LYS A 52 4.40 28.15 -10.12
CA LYS A 52 4.76 27.09 -9.15
C LYS A 52 3.58 26.18 -8.80
N SER A 53 2.39 26.73 -8.67
CA SER A 53 1.18 25.94 -8.40
C SER A 53 0.84 25.02 -9.57
N ILE A 54 0.97 25.51 -10.82
CA ILE A 54 0.76 24.70 -12.03
C ILE A 54 1.82 23.60 -12.14
N GLU A 55 3.10 23.92 -11.97
CA GLU A 55 4.20 22.94 -11.97
C GLU A 55 3.94 21.84 -10.94
N SER A 56 3.58 22.21 -9.71
CA SER A 56 3.25 21.24 -8.66
C SER A 56 2.07 20.34 -9.03
N ARG A 57 1.07 20.84 -9.74
CA ARG A 57 -0.11 20.06 -10.16
C ARG A 57 0.15 19.17 -11.38
N LEU A 58 1.02 19.58 -12.31
CA LEU A 58 1.31 18.87 -13.54
C LEU A 58 2.42 17.82 -13.41
N GLN A 59 3.31 17.94 -12.44
CA GLN A 59 4.39 16.97 -12.17
C GLN A 59 3.94 15.72 -11.42
N VAL A 60 2.68 15.65 -11.00
CA VAL A 60 2.16 14.48 -10.27
C VAL A 60 2.05 13.28 -11.21
N LYS A 61 2.68 12.18 -10.82
CA LYS A 61 2.60 10.88 -11.50
C LYS A 61 1.86 9.90 -10.59
N ILE A 62 1.01 9.05 -11.15
CA ILE A 62 0.43 7.89 -10.48
C ILE A 62 0.75 6.66 -11.34
N ASN A 63 1.14 5.59 -10.70
CA ASN A 63 1.31 4.31 -11.38
C ASN A 63 -0.03 3.58 -11.43
N ARG A 64 -0.27 2.80 -12.48
CA ARG A 64 -1.45 1.94 -12.55
C ARG A 64 -1.49 0.98 -11.37
N GLY A 65 -2.67 0.75 -10.79
CA GLY A 65 -2.89 -0.21 -9.72
C GLY A 65 -2.54 -1.64 -10.15
N VAL A 66 -2.25 -2.49 -9.19
CA VAL A 66 -2.00 -3.93 -9.41
C VAL A 66 -3.11 -4.74 -8.78
N TYR A 67 -3.54 -5.83 -9.46
CA TYR A 67 -4.63 -6.64 -8.97
C TYR A 67 -4.47 -8.13 -9.27
N VAL A 68 -5.10 -8.95 -8.45
CA VAL A 68 -5.34 -10.37 -8.71
C VAL A 68 -6.85 -10.61 -8.78
N LYS A 69 -7.29 -11.49 -9.67
CA LYS A 69 -8.70 -11.77 -9.90
C LYS A 69 -8.99 -13.25 -10.08
N GLU A 70 -10.24 -13.66 -9.84
CA GLU A 70 -10.73 -14.99 -10.15
C GLU A 70 -10.73 -15.26 -11.66
N LYS A 71 -10.32 -16.44 -12.08
CA LYS A 71 -10.16 -16.80 -13.51
C LYS A 71 -11.48 -16.91 -14.25
N THR A 72 -12.54 -17.26 -13.54
CA THR A 72 -13.89 -17.37 -14.12
C THR A 72 -14.56 -16.03 -14.34
N HIS A 73 -13.93 -14.95 -13.89
CA HIS A 73 -14.47 -13.60 -14.07
C HIS A 73 -14.53 -13.23 -15.55
N LYS A 74 -15.72 -12.82 -16.01
CA LYS A 74 -15.96 -12.37 -17.39
C LYS A 74 -15.76 -10.85 -17.47
N PRO A 75 -14.75 -10.37 -18.21
CA PRO A 75 -14.54 -8.94 -18.48
C PRO A 75 -15.76 -8.35 -19.20
N TRP A 76 -16.15 -7.12 -18.87
CA TRP A 76 -17.35 -6.53 -19.47
C TRP A 76 -17.31 -5.01 -19.62
N TYR A 77 -16.72 -4.28 -18.61
CA TYR A 77 -16.89 -2.83 -18.53
C TYR A 77 -16.13 -2.08 -19.61
N HIS A 78 -14.88 -2.45 -19.87
CA HIS A 78 -14.08 -1.80 -20.93
C HIS A 78 -14.73 -1.95 -22.31
N ALA A 79 -15.35 -3.08 -22.59
CA ALA A 79 -16.08 -3.30 -23.85
C ALA A 79 -17.39 -2.49 -23.92
N ALA A 80 -18.09 -2.34 -22.78
CA ALA A 80 -19.36 -1.63 -22.70
C ALA A 80 -19.20 -0.12 -22.49
N LYS A 81 -18.03 0.38 -22.11
CA LYS A 81 -17.79 1.78 -21.70
C LYS A 81 -18.23 2.78 -22.76
N ALA A 82 -18.02 2.48 -24.04
CA ALA A 82 -18.38 3.38 -25.14
C ALA A 82 -19.91 3.57 -25.29
N ASP A 83 -20.70 2.58 -24.86
CA ASP A 83 -22.16 2.57 -24.96
C ASP A 83 -22.83 3.08 -23.65
N ILE A 84 -22.06 3.24 -22.57
CA ILE A 84 -22.55 3.75 -21.29
C ILE A 84 -22.59 5.28 -21.32
N ASP A 85 -23.76 5.85 -21.06
CA ASP A 85 -23.95 7.31 -20.92
C ASP A 85 -23.36 7.78 -19.58
N SER A 86 -22.12 8.27 -19.62
CA SER A 86 -21.32 8.67 -18.45
C SER A 86 -21.79 10.02 -17.82
N LYS A 87 -23.06 10.13 -17.45
CA LYS A 87 -23.64 11.37 -16.85
C LYS A 87 -23.11 11.63 -15.45
N TYR A 88 -23.18 10.64 -14.57
CA TYR A 88 -22.73 10.77 -13.19
C TYR A 88 -21.22 10.97 -13.11
N TRP A 89 -20.45 10.12 -13.78
CA TRP A 89 -18.99 10.24 -13.81
C TRP A 89 -18.54 11.54 -14.46
N GLY A 90 -19.07 11.89 -15.62
CA GLY A 90 -18.69 13.11 -16.34
C GLY A 90 -18.92 14.39 -15.53
N ARG A 91 -20.01 14.42 -14.71
CA ARG A 91 -20.27 15.53 -13.79
C ARG A 91 -19.25 15.56 -12.63
N TYR A 92 -18.89 14.40 -12.08
CA TYR A 92 -17.91 14.31 -10.99
C TYR A 92 -16.49 14.65 -11.47
N ASP A 93 -16.07 14.16 -12.63
CA ASP A 93 -14.80 14.50 -13.29
C ASP A 93 -14.64 16.03 -13.43
N LYS A 94 -15.63 16.69 -14.03
CA LYS A 94 -15.63 18.16 -14.17
C LYS A 94 -15.54 18.88 -12.82
N TYR A 95 -16.25 18.37 -11.81
CA TYR A 95 -16.22 18.95 -10.46
C TYR A 95 -14.85 18.86 -9.82
N LEU A 96 -14.19 17.69 -9.93
CA LEU A 96 -12.84 17.50 -9.41
C LEU A 96 -11.82 18.43 -10.07
N LYS A 97 -11.85 18.52 -11.40
CA LYS A 97 -10.92 19.36 -12.17
C LYS A 97 -11.15 20.85 -11.95
N ASN A 98 -12.39 21.31 -12.11
CA ASN A 98 -12.69 22.74 -12.22
C ASN A 98 -13.06 23.38 -10.87
N LYS A 99 -13.61 22.63 -9.91
CA LYS A 99 -14.03 23.18 -8.60
C LYS A 99 -13.09 22.79 -7.48
N GLN A 100 -12.64 21.53 -7.47
CA GLN A 100 -11.68 21.05 -6.45
C GLN A 100 -10.23 21.33 -6.83
N GLY A 101 -9.98 21.75 -8.07
CA GLY A 101 -8.64 22.11 -8.56
C GLY A 101 -7.67 20.91 -8.65
N TRP A 102 -8.20 19.70 -8.88
CA TRP A 102 -7.35 18.53 -9.06
C TRP A 102 -6.63 18.58 -10.41
N ALA A 103 -5.39 18.15 -10.44
CA ALA A 103 -4.65 18.01 -11.69
C ALA A 103 -5.38 17.04 -12.64
N PRO A 104 -5.60 17.41 -13.90
CA PRO A 104 -6.30 16.57 -14.86
C PRO A 104 -5.72 15.16 -14.93
N LYS A 105 -4.40 15.03 -14.88
CA LYS A 105 -3.70 13.74 -14.88
C LYS A 105 -4.10 12.85 -13.70
N VAL A 106 -4.20 13.40 -12.48
CA VAL A 106 -4.64 12.68 -11.27
C VAL A 106 -6.06 12.16 -11.44
N VAL A 107 -6.95 12.98 -12.06
CA VAL A 107 -8.34 12.58 -12.30
C VAL A 107 -8.42 11.51 -13.40
N THR A 108 -7.61 11.59 -14.46
CA THR A 108 -7.52 10.57 -15.51
C THR A 108 -7.06 9.23 -14.94
N GLU A 109 -6.02 9.23 -14.09
CA GLU A 109 -5.50 8.01 -13.48
C GLU A 109 -6.48 7.42 -12.46
N MET A 110 -7.28 8.26 -11.77
CA MET A 110 -8.40 7.81 -10.96
C MET A 110 -9.52 7.23 -11.84
N ASP A 111 -9.77 7.80 -13.03
CA ASP A 111 -10.69 7.25 -14.03
C ASP A 111 -10.27 5.84 -14.43
N GLU A 112 -9.01 5.66 -14.82
CA GLU A 112 -8.47 4.35 -15.19
C GLU A 112 -8.55 3.33 -14.04
N ALA A 113 -8.15 3.72 -12.82
CA ALA A 113 -8.21 2.84 -11.65
C ALA A 113 -9.66 2.43 -11.31
N THR A 114 -10.61 3.34 -11.43
CA THR A 114 -12.02 3.03 -11.20
C THR A 114 -12.63 2.23 -12.36
N ASP A 115 -12.14 2.36 -13.60
CA ASP A 115 -12.48 1.48 -14.72
C ASP A 115 -12.02 0.04 -14.47
N ASP A 116 -10.75 -0.12 -14.04
CA ASP A 116 -10.22 -1.43 -13.68
C ASP A 116 -11.08 -2.10 -12.57
N ILE A 117 -11.51 -1.32 -11.56
CA ILE A 117 -12.38 -1.85 -10.51
C ILE A 117 -13.76 -2.19 -11.08
N MET A 118 -14.36 -1.34 -11.93
CA MET A 118 -15.64 -1.63 -12.59
C MET A 118 -15.58 -2.90 -13.42
N GLU A 119 -14.44 -3.14 -14.11
CA GLU A 119 -14.19 -4.37 -14.86
C GLU A 119 -14.22 -5.61 -13.98
N LEU A 120 -13.84 -5.50 -12.70
CA LEU A 120 -13.81 -6.59 -11.73
C LEU A 120 -15.16 -6.80 -11.01
N LEU A 121 -16.11 -5.88 -11.14
CA LEU A 121 -17.47 -6.04 -10.61
C LEU A 121 -18.34 -6.89 -11.55
N GLY A 122 -19.50 -7.31 -11.07
CA GLY A 122 -20.50 -7.98 -11.90
C GLY A 122 -21.19 -7.01 -12.85
N ASN A 123 -21.52 -7.45 -14.08
CA ASN A 123 -22.27 -6.65 -15.02
C ASN A 123 -23.73 -6.51 -14.55
N PRO A 124 -24.21 -5.30 -14.18
CA PRO A 124 -25.57 -5.12 -13.68
C PRO A 124 -26.64 -5.44 -14.74
N MET A 125 -26.31 -5.33 -16.03
CA MET A 125 -27.23 -5.53 -17.16
C MET A 125 -27.33 -7.00 -17.59
N GLN A 126 -26.45 -7.91 -17.15
CA GLN A 126 -26.56 -9.33 -17.47
C GLN A 126 -27.83 -9.94 -16.87
N GLU A 127 -28.39 -10.97 -17.46
CA GLU A 127 -29.59 -11.67 -16.93
C GLU A 127 -29.26 -12.53 -15.71
N GLU A 128 -28.10 -13.16 -15.71
CA GLU A 128 -27.65 -14.07 -14.66
C GLU A 128 -27.33 -13.32 -13.36
N GLY A 129 -27.64 -13.95 -12.21
CA GLY A 129 -27.26 -13.45 -10.90
C GLY A 129 -25.75 -13.54 -10.68
N PHE A 130 -25.22 -12.70 -9.79
CA PHE A 130 -23.82 -12.73 -9.37
C PHE A 130 -23.63 -12.31 -7.92
N GLN A 131 -22.56 -12.82 -7.31
CA GLN A 131 -22.12 -12.46 -5.96
C GLN A 131 -20.59 -12.24 -5.98
N ILE A 132 -20.18 -10.99 -6.18
CA ILE A 132 -18.78 -10.59 -6.28
C ILE A 132 -18.30 -10.07 -4.93
N ARG A 133 -17.08 -10.46 -4.50
CA ARG A 133 -16.42 -10.00 -3.27
C ARG A 133 -15.00 -9.60 -3.56
N GLY A 134 -14.71 -8.31 -3.47
CA GLY A 134 -13.41 -7.73 -3.72
C GLY A 134 -12.87 -6.90 -2.56
N LEU A 135 -11.59 -6.62 -2.61
CA LEU A 135 -10.86 -5.77 -1.68
C LEU A 135 -10.01 -4.76 -2.44
N CYS A 136 -10.17 -3.48 -2.12
CA CYS A 136 -9.32 -2.40 -2.59
C CYS A 136 -8.39 -1.95 -1.47
N ILE A 137 -7.09 -2.07 -1.69
CA ILE A 137 -6.04 -1.68 -0.75
C ILE A 137 -5.50 -0.32 -1.19
N GLY A 138 -5.50 0.67 -0.30
CA GLY A 138 -4.92 2.00 -0.59
C GLY A 138 -4.31 2.60 0.66
N ASP A 139 -3.32 3.47 0.51
CA ASP A 139 -2.61 4.08 1.64
C ASP A 139 -3.53 4.94 2.53
N VAL A 140 -3.07 5.18 3.77
CA VAL A 140 -3.80 6.03 4.72
C VAL A 140 -3.86 7.46 4.17
N GLN A 141 -5.09 8.03 4.04
CA GLN A 141 -5.32 9.38 3.49
C GLN A 141 -4.85 9.59 2.03
N SER A 142 -4.73 8.52 1.24
CA SER A 142 -4.32 8.58 -0.17
C SER A 142 -5.45 8.94 -1.14
N GLY A 143 -6.65 9.27 -0.64
CA GLY A 143 -7.79 9.61 -1.51
C GLY A 143 -8.77 8.47 -1.78
N LYS A 144 -8.74 7.36 -0.99
CA LYS A 144 -9.71 6.25 -1.10
C LYS A 144 -11.16 6.71 -1.20
N THR A 145 -11.54 7.73 -0.43
CA THR A 145 -12.90 8.31 -0.47
C THR A 145 -13.27 8.80 -1.86
N SER A 146 -12.39 9.55 -2.53
CA SER A 146 -12.63 10.05 -3.88
C SER A 146 -12.68 8.93 -4.91
N ASN A 147 -11.85 7.88 -4.73
CA ASN A 147 -11.89 6.69 -5.57
C ASN A 147 -13.24 5.97 -5.47
N TYR A 148 -13.75 5.70 -4.25
CA TYR A 148 -15.04 5.00 -4.16
C TYR A 148 -16.22 5.91 -4.53
N ILE A 149 -16.14 7.24 -4.40
CA ILE A 149 -17.15 8.15 -4.97
C ILE A 149 -17.12 8.07 -6.51
N GLY A 150 -15.94 8.05 -7.12
CA GLY A 150 -15.77 7.81 -8.56
C GLY A 150 -16.40 6.49 -8.99
N LEU A 151 -16.11 5.40 -8.26
CA LEU A 151 -16.70 4.08 -8.49
C LEU A 151 -18.24 4.10 -8.37
N ILE A 152 -18.80 4.80 -7.37
CA ILE A 152 -20.25 4.98 -7.19
C ILE A 152 -20.87 5.68 -8.42
N ASN A 153 -20.25 6.75 -8.92
CA ASN A 153 -20.72 7.48 -10.09
C ASN A 153 -20.73 6.56 -11.34
N LYS A 154 -19.64 5.84 -11.59
CA LYS A 154 -19.55 4.89 -12.73
C LYS A 154 -20.52 3.72 -12.60
N ALA A 155 -20.69 3.19 -11.39
CA ALA A 155 -21.65 2.13 -11.14
C ALA A 155 -23.10 2.59 -11.41
N ALA A 156 -23.42 3.84 -11.04
CA ALA A 156 -24.72 4.44 -11.34
C ALA A 156 -24.92 4.59 -12.86
N ASP A 157 -23.92 5.06 -13.61
CA ASP A 157 -23.94 5.14 -15.08
C ASP A 157 -24.14 3.74 -15.72
N ALA A 158 -23.49 2.72 -15.16
CA ALA A 158 -23.55 1.35 -15.65
C ALA A 158 -24.85 0.61 -15.31
N GLY A 159 -25.72 1.16 -14.43
CA GLY A 159 -27.04 0.59 -14.11
C GLY A 159 -27.14 -0.06 -12.72
N TYR A 160 -26.16 0.10 -11.84
CA TYR A 160 -26.36 -0.25 -10.42
C TYR A 160 -27.41 0.69 -9.81
N ARG A 161 -28.46 0.11 -9.22
CA ARG A 161 -29.62 0.86 -8.73
C ARG A 161 -29.61 1.07 -7.22
N VAL A 162 -28.98 0.17 -6.49
CA VAL A 162 -28.89 0.21 -5.03
C VAL A 162 -27.42 0.32 -4.63
N ILE A 163 -27.10 1.37 -3.88
CA ILE A 163 -25.75 1.62 -3.39
C ILE A 163 -25.81 1.66 -1.88
N ILE A 164 -25.01 0.84 -1.22
CA ILE A 164 -24.85 0.82 0.23
C ILE A 164 -23.40 1.15 0.54
N LEU A 165 -23.18 2.24 1.28
CA LEU A 165 -21.88 2.64 1.75
C LEU A 165 -21.81 2.48 3.27
N LEU A 166 -21.07 1.45 3.71
CA LEU A 166 -20.76 1.21 5.11
C LEU A 166 -19.55 2.05 5.50
N THR A 167 -19.73 2.92 6.48
CA THR A 167 -18.63 3.72 7.04
C THR A 167 -18.08 3.08 8.31
N GLY A 168 -17.18 3.74 9.04
CA GLY A 168 -16.72 3.25 10.34
C GLY A 168 -17.85 3.12 11.38
N VAL A 169 -17.49 2.76 12.61
CA VAL A 169 -18.44 2.59 13.73
C VAL A 169 -18.84 3.91 14.40
N ILE A 170 -18.18 5.02 14.05
CA ILE A 170 -18.32 6.34 14.68
C ILE A 170 -19.29 7.20 13.85
N GLU A 171 -20.30 7.80 14.50
CA GLU A 171 -21.34 8.62 13.86
C GLU A 171 -20.74 9.82 13.11
N LYS A 172 -19.71 10.45 13.64
CA LYS A 172 -19.04 11.60 12.99
C LYS A 172 -18.43 11.23 11.62
N LEU A 173 -17.84 10.03 11.52
CA LEU A 173 -17.33 9.51 10.24
C LEU A 173 -18.45 9.34 9.22
N ARG A 174 -19.56 8.74 9.65
CA ARG A 174 -20.74 8.58 8.81
C ARG A 174 -21.25 9.95 8.29
N SER A 175 -21.37 10.93 9.19
CA SER A 175 -21.80 12.28 8.85
C SER A 175 -20.89 12.96 7.83
N GLN A 176 -19.57 12.88 8.01
CA GLN A 176 -18.58 13.42 7.05
C GLN A 176 -18.64 12.71 5.71
N THR A 177 -18.81 11.39 5.72
CA THR A 177 -18.95 10.60 4.48
C THR A 177 -20.26 10.96 3.76
N GLN A 178 -21.37 11.16 4.50
CA GLN A 178 -22.62 11.61 3.92
C GLN A 178 -22.45 12.96 3.20
N GLU A 179 -21.77 13.90 3.82
CA GLU A 179 -21.50 15.20 3.23
C GLU A 179 -20.70 15.12 1.93
N ARG A 180 -19.70 14.24 1.89
CA ARG A 180 -18.92 13.99 0.68
C ARG A 180 -19.75 13.31 -0.42
N ILE A 181 -20.66 12.43 -0.05
CA ILE A 181 -21.62 11.82 -0.98
C ILE A 181 -22.63 12.85 -1.49
N ASP A 182 -23.13 13.72 -0.61
CA ASP A 182 -24.01 14.81 -1.01
C ASP A 182 -23.33 15.75 -2.03
N ALA A 183 -22.05 16.05 -1.80
CA ALA A 183 -21.26 16.91 -2.68
C ALA A 183 -20.77 16.21 -3.96
N GLY A 184 -20.44 14.92 -3.92
CA GLY A 184 -19.76 14.20 -5.01
C GLY A 184 -20.64 13.27 -5.85
N PHE A 185 -21.86 12.97 -5.39
CA PHE A 185 -22.78 12.05 -6.09
C PHE A 185 -24.21 12.56 -6.19
N THR A 186 -24.88 12.88 -5.06
CA THR A 186 -26.29 13.30 -5.10
C THR A 186 -26.47 14.71 -5.64
N GLY A 187 -25.51 15.59 -5.44
CA GLY A 187 -25.56 16.99 -5.81
C GLY A 187 -26.51 17.85 -4.95
N ARG A 188 -27.03 17.29 -3.85
CA ARG A 188 -28.05 17.91 -2.98
C ARG A 188 -27.73 17.68 -1.51
N ASP A 189 -28.04 18.68 -0.68
CA ASP A 189 -28.02 18.52 0.78
C ASP A 189 -29.15 17.58 1.22
N SER A 190 -28.80 16.36 1.60
CA SER A 190 -29.75 15.32 2.01
C SER A 190 -30.60 15.73 3.23
N GLU A 191 -30.07 16.54 4.15
CA GLU A 191 -30.79 17.04 5.33
C GLU A 191 -31.88 18.02 4.93
N ALA A 192 -31.56 18.97 4.03
CA ALA A 192 -32.52 19.94 3.53
C ALA A 192 -33.60 19.25 2.70
N PHE A 193 -33.23 18.31 1.84
CA PHE A 193 -34.16 17.55 1.00
C PHE A 193 -35.20 16.77 1.81
N LEU A 194 -34.76 16.06 2.86
CA LEU A 194 -35.68 15.25 3.68
C LEU A 194 -36.54 16.07 4.67
N LYS A 195 -36.08 17.25 5.10
CA LYS A 195 -36.86 18.16 5.97
C LYS A 195 -37.93 18.94 5.19
N ASN A 196 -37.68 19.27 3.92
CA ASN A 196 -38.50 20.20 3.15
C ASN A 196 -39.56 19.56 2.26
N LYS A 197 -40.24 18.49 2.69
CA LYS A 197 -41.42 17.93 1.96
C LYS A 197 -42.52 18.99 1.66
N ILE A 198 -42.50 20.14 2.33
CA ILE A 198 -43.56 21.15 2.26
C ILE A 198 -43.12 22.43 1.53
N ASN A 199 -41.84 22.80 1.56
CA ASN A 199 -41.35 24.07 0.97
C ASN A 199 -40.18 23.85 0.02
N LYS A 200 -40.39 23.41 -1.16
CA LYS A 200 -39.54 23.30 -2.38
C LYS A 200 -38.17 24.00 -2.45
N ILE A 201 -37.48 24.24 -1.33
CA ILE A 201 -36.12 24.81 -1.34
C ILE A 201 -35.15 23.63 -1.36
N ASP A 202 -34.83 23.19 -2.55
CA ASP A 202 -33.78 22.21 -2.82
C ASP A 202 -32.42 22.94 -2.66
N LYS A 203 -31.65 22.54 -1.66
CA LYS A 203 -30.32 23.11 -1.45
C LYS A 203 -29.30 22.26 -2.18
N SER A 204 -28.81 22.75 -3.31
CA SER A 204 -27.75 22.11 -4.07
C SER A 204 -26.45 22.04 -3.27
N ALA A 205 -25.66 20.97 -3.47
CA ALA A 205 -24.38 20.74 -2.83
C ALA A 205 -23.35 20.28 -3.87
N GLY A 206 -22.11 20.70 -3.72
CA GLY A 206 -20.97 20.24 -4.52
C GLY A 206 -21.24 20.26 -6.04
N ILE A 207 -21.31 19.07 -6.66
CA ILE A 207 -21.59 18.91 -8.10
C ILE A 207 -22.91 19.54 -8.53
N GLY A 208 -23.93 19.57 -7.69
CA GLY A 208 -25.22 20.19 -8.01
C GLY A 208 -25.21 21.72 -7.98
N VAL A 209 -24.22 22.33 -7.32
CA VAL A 209 -23.97 23.79 -7.40
C VAL A 209 -23.15 24.12 -8.65
N PHE A 210 -22.23 23.21 -9.00
CA PHE A 210 -21.32 23.41 -10.11
C PHE A 210 -21.97 23.16 -11.47
N ASP A 211 -22.74 22.08 -11.59
CA ASP A 211 -23.44 21.68 -12.82
C ASP A 211 -24.91 21.42 -12.49
N TYR A 212 -25.76 22.43 -12.73
CA TYR A 212 -27.17 22.42 -12.36
C TYR A 212 -28.02 21.65 -13.40
N ASP A 213 -27.74 20.35 -13.55
CA ASP A 213 -28.61 19.46 -14.31
C ASP A 213 -29.48 18.63 -13.35
N ASN A 214 -30.75 18.99 -13.23
CA ASN A 214 -31.73 18.29 -12.39
C ASN A 214 -32.05 16.86 -12.86
N SER A 215 -31.70 16.50 -14.10
CA SER A 215 -31.92 15.16 -14.65
C SER A 215 -30.96 14.14 -14.04
N ILE A 216 -29.80 14.60 -13.55
CA ILE A 216 -28.77 13.75 -12.97
C ILE A 216 -28.82 13.88 -11.44
N SER A 217 -29.52 12.98 -10.78
CA SER A 217 -29.64 12.96 -9.32
C SER A 217 -29.64 11.56 -8.74
N GLY A 218 -29.06 11.41 -7.54
CA GLY A 218 -29.21 10.22 -6.71
C GLY A 218 -30.09 10.51 -5.52
N LEU A 219 -30.81 9.51 -5.02
CA LEU A 219 -31.64 9.61 -3.84
C LEU A 219 -30.88 9.10 -2.62
N SER A 220 -30.52 9.99 -1.68
CA SER A 220 -30.01 9.58 -0.38
C SER A 220 -31.15 9.41 0.64
N VAL A 221 -31.22 8.25 1.27
CA VAL A 221 -32.24 7.95 2.33
C VAL A 221 -31.68 8.28 3.73
N THR A 222 -30.40 8.52 3.80
CA THR A 222 -29.69 8.94 5.02
C THR A 222 -29.29 10.40 4.93
N THR A 223 -29.02 11.05 6.07
CA THR A 223 -28.62 12.47 6.11
C THR A 223 -27.40 12.67 7.02
N LYS A 224 -26.80 13.85 7.01
CA LYS A 224 -25.71 14.20 7.94
C LYS A 224 -26.05 13.87 9.41
N THR A 225 -27.29 14.13 9.83
CA THR A 225 -27.72 13.98 11.24
C THR A 225 -28.45 12.67 11.52
N ARG A 226 -28.87 11.93 10.48
CA ARG A 226 -29.71 10.74 10.62
C ARG A 226 -29.18 9.55 9.83
N ASP A 227 -28.90 8.51 10.55
CA ASP A 227 -28.67 7.18 9.99
C ASP A 227 -30.00 6.52 9.59
N PHE A 228 -29.96 5.38 8.92
CA PHE A 228 -31.16 4.72 8.40
C PHE A 228 -32.12 4.29 9.50
N ARG A 229 -33.42 4.62 9.29
CA ARG A 229 -34.56 4.18 10.10
C ARG A 229 -35.72 3.80 9.20
N VAL A 230 -36.39 2.69 9.49
CA VAL A 230 -37.50 2.18 8.68
C VAL A 230 -38.60 3.23 8.52
N ASN A 231 -38.98 3.92 9.61
CA ASN A 231 -40.03 4.95 9.59
C ASN A 231 -39.67 6.12 8.66
N ALA A 232 -38.41 6.47 8.53
CA ALA A 232 -37.98 7.55 7.62
C ALA A 232 -38.10 7.12 6.14
N ALA A 233 -37.74 5.89 5.81
CA ALA A 233 -37.92 5.34 4.45
C ALA A 233 -39.40 5.18 4.08
N GLN A 234 -40.24 4.72 5.02
CA GLN A 234 -41.70 4.65 4.83
C GLN A 234 -42.34 6.03 4.62
N ALA A 235 -41.94 7.03 5.40
CA ALA A 235 -42.42 8.39 5.27
C ALA A 235 -42.09 9.04 3.92
N LEU A 236 -41.02 8.57 3.24
CA LEU A 236 -40.68 9.00 1.88
C LEU A 236 -41.57 8.37 0.81
N GLY A 237 -42.31 7.31 1.14
CA GLY A 237 -43.13 6.55 0.18
C GLY A 237 -42.29 5.90 -0.91
N VAL A 238 -41.01 5.59 -0.61
CA VAL A 238 -40.05 5.10 -1.59
C VAL A 238 -40.20 3.59 -1.71
N SER A 239 -40.83 3.14 -2.80
CA SER A 239 -40.64 1.79 -3.34
C SER A 239 -39.53 1.83 -4.40
N MET A 240 -38.59 0.87 -4.40
CA MET A 240 -37.55 0.82 -5.43
C MET A 240 -38.12 0.73 -6.84
N ASP A 241 -39.31 0.14 -7.02
CA ASP A 241 -40.00 0.02 -8.29
C ASP A 241 -40.43 1.38 -8.88
N SER A 242 -40.65 2.38 -8.03
CA SER A 242 -41.08 3.71 -8.44
C SER A 242 -39.94 4.69 -8.72
N LEU A 243 -38.68 4.28 -8.47
CA LEU A 243 -37.51 5.14 -8.62
C LEU A 243 -36.87 5.01 -10.00
N SER A 244 -36.68 6.13 -10.67
CA SER A 244 -35.92 6.23 -11.93
C SER A 244 -34.44 6.48 -11.71
N VAL A 245 -34.03 6.83 -10.49
CA VAL A 245 -32.67 7.22 -10.09
C VAL A 245 -32.04 6.22 -9.12
N PRO A 246 -30.71 6.12 -9.05
CA PRO A 246 -30.01 5.30 -8.06
C PRO A 246 -30.31 5.76 -6.62
N ILE A 247 -30.45 4.78 -5.72
CA ILE A 247 -30.66 5.02 -4.30
C ILE A 247 -29.38 4.70 -3.52
N ILE A 248 -28.99 5.60 -2.58
CA ILE A 248 -27.80 5.43 -1.76
C ILE A 248 -28.13 5.48 -0.27
N PHE A 249 -27.49 4.59 0.49
CA PHE A 249 -27.53 4.48 1.94
C PHE A 249 -26.14 4.66 2.51
N VAL A 250 -25.91 5.70 3.32
CA VAL A 250 -24.65 5.94 4.02
C VAL A 250 -24.83 5.56 5.48
N LEU A 251 -24.29 4.40 5.86
CA LEU A 251 -24.60 3.70 7.11
C LEU A 251 -23.35 3.56 7.99
N LYS A 252 -23.52 3.69 9.30
CA LYS A 252 -22.48 3.20 10.21
C LYS A 252 -22.59 1.69 10.41
N LYS A 253 -21.47 1.05 10.69
CA LYS A 253 -21.39 -0.38 11.05
C LYS A 253 -21.99 -0.61 12.44
N ASN A 254 -23.30 -0.76 12.47
CA ASN A 254 -24.08 -0.98 13.71
C ASN A 254 -25.13 -2.05 13.50
N LYS A 255 -25.24 -3.00 14.45
CA LYS A 255 -26.18 -4.13 14.39
C LYS A 255 -27.63 -3.67 14.12
N GLY A 256 -28.10 -2.64 14.85
CA GLY A 256 -29.49 -2.16 14.73
C GLY A 256 -29.76 -1.48 13.39
N VAL A 257 -28.79 -0.72 12.84
CA VAL A 257 -28.90 -0.07 11.53
C VAL A 257 -28.97 -1.11 10.41
N LEU A 258 -28.08 -2.10 10.43
CA LEU A 258 -28.07 -3.18 9.44
C LEU A 258 -29.35 -4.02 9.52
N TRP A 259 -29.83 -4.31 10.72
CA TRP A 259 -31.09 -5.04 10.92
C TRP A 259 -32.30 -4.24 10.40
N ASN A 260 -32.34 -2.93 10.63
CA ASN A 260 -33.41 -2.06 10.10
C ASN A 260 -33.41 -2.06 8.57
N LEU A 261 -32.22 -1.97 7.94
CA LEU A 261 -32.11 -2.02 6.47
C LEU A 261 -32.53 -3.39 5.93
N GLU A 262 -32.03 -4.49 6.52
CA GLU A 262 -32.42 -5.86 6.16
C GLU A 262 -33.95 -6.06 6.23
N THR A 263 -34.56 -5.60 7.32
CA THR A 263 -36.01 -5.69 7.52
C THR A 263 -36.78 -4.91 6.45
N TRP A 264 -36.33 -3.67 6.15
CA TRP A 264 -36.96 -2.84 5.12
C TRP A 264 -36.83 -3.45 3.72
N LEU A 265 -35.68 -3.98 3.38
CA LEU A 265 -35.44 -4.67 2.10
C LEU A 265 -36.36 -5.88 1.95
N LYS A 266 -36.42 -6.73 2.98
CA LYS A 266 -37.28 -7.93 2.98
C LYS A 266 -38.77 -7.62 2.89
N THR A 267 -39.22 -6.61 3.63
CA THR A 267 -40.65 -6.33 3.77
C THR A 267 -41.22 -5.58 2.58
N PHE A 268 -40.47 -4.67 1.98
CA PHE A 268 -40.98 -3.73 1.01
C PHE A 268 -40.39 -3.85 -0.40
N ASN A 269 -39.31 -4.60 -0.56
CA ASN A 269 -38.56 -4.61 -1.84
C ASN A 269 -38.19 -6.02 -2.30
N ALA A 270 -38.46 -7.06 -1.54
CA ALA A 270 -38.21 -8.44 -1.95
C ALA A 270 -39.40 -9.01 -2.74
N ASP A 271 -39.08 -9.85 -3.72
CA ASP A 271 -40.04 -10.61 -4.49
C ASP A 271 -40.62 -11.80 -3.70
N LYS A 272 -41.44 -12.62 -4.36
CA LYS A 272 -42.09 -13.80 -3.73
C LYS A 272 -41.10 -14.84 -3.24
N ASN A 273 -39.87 -14.83 -3.75
CA ASN A 273 -38.78 -15.72 -3.36
C ASN A 273 -37.91 -15.12 -2.25
N GLY A 274 -38.28 -13.95 -1.74
CA GLY A 274 -37.50 -13.22 -0.74
C GLY A 274 -36.22 -12.57 -1.29
N LYS A 275 -36.12 -12.34 -2.60
CA LYS A 275 -34.97 -11.73 -3.28
C LYS A 275 -35.29 -10.33 -3.78
N VAL A 276 -34.28 -9.47 -3.74
CA VAL A 276 -34.29 -8.12 -4.34
C VAL A 276 -33.58 -8.20 -5.69
N ASN A 277 -34.29 -7.88 -6.77
CA ASN A 277 -33.84 -8.07 -8.14
C ASN A 277 -33.13 -6.84 -8.74
N TYR A 278 -32.75 -5.86 -7.92
CA TYR A 278 -31.96 -4.71 -8.33
C TYR A 278 -30.47 -4.94 -8.12
N PRO A 279 -29.58 -4.54 -9.05
CA PRO A 279 -28.15 -4.66 -8.85
C PRO A 279 -27.68 -3.80 -7.67
N LEU A 280 -26.97 -4.44 -6.73
CA LEU A 280 -26.39 -3.84 -5.52
C LEU A 280 -24.89 -3.62 -5.70
N LEU A 281 -24.41 -2.41 -5.40
CA LEU A 281 -23.03 -2.14 -5.04
C LEU A 281 -22.93 -1.82 -3.54
N LEU A 282 -22.27 -2.68 -2.77
CA LEU A 282 -22.00 -2.48 -1.36
C LEU A 282 -20.51 -2.16 -1.18
N ILE A 283 -20.24 -0.93 -0.76
CA ILE A 283 -18.88 -0.46 -0.43
C ILE A 283 -18.72 -0.48 1.08
N ASP A 284 -17.62 -1.08 1.55
CA ASP A 284 -17.30 -1.21 2.96
C ASP A 284 -16.00 -0.46 3.26
N ASP A 285 -16.11 0.80 3.70
CA ASP A 285 -14.95 1.61 4.10
C ASP A 285 -14.42 1.17 5.47
N GLU A 286 -13.11 1.12 5.64
CA GLU A 286 -12.44 0.47 6.78
C GLU A 286 -12.89 -1.00 6.95
N ALA A 287 -12.83 -1.80 5.88
CA ALA A 287 -13.30 -3.19 5.85
C ALA A 287 -12.55 -4.11 6.85
N ASP A 288 -11.33 -3.75 7.25
CA ASP A 288 -10.55 -4.42 8.30
C ASP A 288 -11.13 -4.23 9.71
N ASN A 289 -12.08 -3.30 9.89
CA ASN A 289 -12.63 -2.95 11.18
C ASN A 289 -14.14 -3.31 11.27
N ALA A 290 -14.53 -4.06 12.29
CA ALA A 290 -15.89 -4.50 12.60
C ALA A 290 -16.55 -5.45 11.56
N SER A 291 -16.15 -5.42 10.29
CA SER A 291 -16.69 -6.30 9.24
C SER A 291 -16.11 -7.71 9.29
N VAL A 292 -14.86 -7.84 9.78
CA VAL A 292 -14.17 -9.13 9.94
C VAL A 292 -14.81 -9.94 11.05
N ASN A 293 -15.05 -11.24 10.79
CA ASN A 293 -15.54 -12.15 11.81
C ASN A 293 -14.47 -12.48 12.84
N THR A 294 -14.66 -12.07 14.08
CA THR A 294 -13.75 -12.35 15.22
C THR A 294 -14.23 -13.48 16.12
N LYS A 295 -15.33 -14.15 15.80
CA LYS A 295 -15.88 -15.33 16.50
C LYS A 295 -15.39 -16.64 15.85
N GLY A 296 -15.68 -17.80 16.48
CA GLY A 296 -15.28 -19.11 15.97
C GLY A 296 -15.98 -19.50 14.67
N LYS A 297 -15.61 -20.67 14.11
CA LYS A 297 -16.14 -21.17 12.83
C LYS A 297 -17.67 -21.22 12.76
N ASP A 298 -18.32 -21.56 13.88
CA ASP A 298 -19.76 -21.79 13.93
C ASP A 298 -20.56 -20.55 14.37
N SER A 299 -19.96 -19.37 14.38
CA SER A 299 -20.65 -18.13 14.76
C SER A 299 -20.02 -16.89 14.11
N ALA A 300 -20.88 -15.98 13.65
CA ALA A 300 -20.45 -14.70 13.09
C ALA A 300 -20.67 -13.55 14.07
N THR A 301 -19.85 -12.48 13.94
CA THR A 301 -20.14 -11.22 14.63
C THR A 301 -21.42 -10.61 14.06
N ALA A 302 -22.14 -9.86 14.88
CA ALA A 302 -23.44 -9.30 14.48
C ALA A 302 -23.35 -8.37 13.25
N ILE A 303 -22.23 -7.67 13.07
CA ILE A 303 -22.00 -6.79 11.90
C ILE A 303 -21.68 -7.64 10.67
N ASN A 304 -20.72 -8.58 10.75
CA ASN A 304 -20.38 -9.51 9.66
C ASN A 304 -21.64 -10.26 9.18
N ALA A 305 -22.39 -10.86 10.10
CA ALA A 305 -23.62 -11.57 9.79
C ALA A 305 -24.67 -10.65 9.12
N GLY A 306 -24.81 -9.40 9.59
CA GLY A 306 -25.72 -8.41 9.01
C GLY A 306 -25.37 -8.08 7.57
N ILE A 307 -24.08 -7.87 7.29
CA ILE A 307 -23.58 -7.59 5.93
C ILE A 307 -23.87 -8.79 5.00
N ARG A 308 -23.51 -10.01 5.42
CA ARG A 308 -23.74 -11.24 4.66
C ARG A 308 -25.23 -11.47 4.37
N ARG A 309 -26.12 -11.27 5.34
CA ARG A 309 -27.59 -11.38 5.13
C ARG A 309 -28.10 -10.35 4.11
N ILE A 310 -27.63 -9.10 4.18
CA ILE A 310 -28.00 -8.08 3.18
C ILE A 310 -27.54 -8.50 1.79
N LEU A 311 -26.27 -8.90 1.61
CA LEU A 311 -25.76 -9.38 0.32
C LEU A 311 -26.60 -10.53 -0.23
N ASN A 312 -26.96 -11.49 0.63
CA ASN A 312 -27.74 -12.68 0.23
C ASN A 312 -29.19 -12.37 -0.16
N LEU A 313 -29.72 -11.18 0.17
CA LEU A 313 -31.04 -10.76 -0.32
C LEU A 313 -31.03 -10.42 -1.79
N PHE A 314 -29.92 -9.97 -2.35
CA PHE A 314 -29.84 -9.54 -3.75
C PHE A 314 -29.45 -10.69 -4.67
N THR A 315 -30.10 -10.74 -5.84
CA THR A 315 -29.70 -11.67 -6.91
C THR A 315 -28.40 -11.25 -7.59
N LYS A 316 -28.14 -9.94 -7.64
CA LYS A 316 -26.96 -9.31 -8.25
C LYS A 316 -26.30 -8.40 -7.23
N ALA A 317 -25.19 -8.82 -6.64
CA ALA A 317 -24.48 -8.04 -5.62
C ALA A 317 -22.97 -8.03 -5.84
N SER A 318 -22.38 -6.84 -5.80
CA SER A 318 -20.94 -6.62 -5.71
C SER A 318 -20.61 -5.99 -4.37
N TYR A 319 -19.74 -6.64 -3.60
CA TYR A 319 -19.17 -6.16 -2.35
C TYR A 319 -17.72 -5.75 -2.60
N VAL A 320 -17.35 -4.54 -2.19
CA VAL A 320 -15.99 -4.02 -2.29
C VAL A 320 -15.55 -3.45 -0.94
N GLY A 321 -14.63 -4.13 -0.29
CA GLY A 321 -13.97 -3.61 0.91
C GLY A 321 -12.89 -2.60 0.53
N PHE A 322 -12.83 -1.46 1.20
CA PHE A 322 -11.72 -0.50 1.11
C PHE A 322 -10.97 -0.44 2.44
N THR A 323 -9.66 -0.59 2.40
CA THR A 323 -8.82 -0.52 3.60
C THR A 323 -7.41 -0.02 3.30
N ALA A 324 -6.76 0.54 4.32
CA ALA A 324 -5.32 0.81 4.28
C ALA A 324 -4.50 -0.28 4.98
N THR A 325 -5.17 -1.21 5.69
CA THR A 325 -4.56 -2.25 6.52
C THR A 325 -5.23 -3.59 6.23
N PRO A 326 -4.90 -4.21 5.08
CA PRO A 326 -5.65 -5.35 4.52
C PRO A 326 -5.47 -6.66 5.28
N TYR A 327 -4.54 -6.70 6.24
CA TYR A 327 -4.13 -7.94 6.89
C TYR A 327 -5.28 -8.73 7.48
N ALA A 328 -6.21 -8.07 8.18
CA ALA A 328 -7.36 -8.72 8.79
C ALA A 328 -8.29 -9.38 7.75
N ASN A 329 -8.44 -8.77 6.57
CA ASN A 329 -9.28 -9.28 5.48
C ASN A 329 -8.65 -10.48 4.78
N ILE A 330 -7.33 -10.47 4.61
CA ILE A 330 -6.58 -11.54 3.94
C ILE A 330 -6.42 -12.77 4.84
N PHE A 331 -6.48 -12.61 6.17
CA PHE A 331 -6.49 -13.71 7.12
C PHE A 331 -7.86 -14.40 7.28
N ILE A 332 -8.94 -13.89 6.64
CA ILE A 332 -10.21 -14.61 6.59
C ILE A 332 -9.97 -15.94 5.87
N ASN A 333 -10.51 -17.04 6.41
CA ASN A 333 -10.42 -18.34 5.75
C ASN A 333 -11.24 -18.34 4.45
N PRO A 334 -10.63 -18.56 3.28
CA PRO A 334 -11.34 -18.58 2.00
C PRO A 334 -12.37 -19.73 1.88
N ASP A 335 -12.19 -20.79 2.68
CA ASP A 335 -13.07 -21.98 2.69
C ASP A 335 -14.12 -21.92 3.81
N SER A 336 -14.25 -20.78 4.52
CA SER A 336 -15.26 -20.67 5.57
C SER A 336 -16.63 -20.44 4.97
N ASP A 337 -17.51 -21.39 5.13
CA ASP A 337 -18.90 -21.37 4.73
C ASP A 337 -19.80 -21.60 5.96
N ASP A 338 -21.00 -21.02 5.94
CA ASP A 338 -22.04 -21.17 6.96
C ASP A 338 -23.35 -21.47 6.23
N GLU A 339 -24.03 -22.54 6.59
CA GLU A 339 -25.25 -23.01 5.92
C GLU A 339 -26.31 -21.89 5.80
N MET A 340 -26.39 -20.98 6.79
CA MET A 340 -27.38 -19.88 6.81
C MET A 340 -26.86 -18.57 6.22
N LEU A 341 -25.54 -18.29 6.34
CA LEU A 341 -24.93 -17.03 5.95
C LEU A 341 -24.09 -17.13 4.67
N GLN A 342 -23.89 -18.32 4.15
CA GLN A 342 -23.02 -18.62 3.02
C GLN A 342 -21.55 -18.19 3.26
N ASP A 343 -20.78 -17.96 2.22
CA ASP A 343 -19.37 -17.57 2.31
C ASP A 343 -19.14 -16.36 3.21
N ASP A 344 -18.02 -16.32 3.94
CA ASP A 344 -17.57 -15.14 4.68
C ASP A 344 -17.11 -14.03 3.71
N LEU A 345 -16.71 -12.87 4.24
CA LEU A 345 -16.31 -11.68 3.48
C LEU A 345 -14.84 -11.75 2.99
N PHE A 346 -14.32 -12.95 2.77
CA PHE A 346 -13.04 -13.11 2.07
C PHE A 346 -13.13 -12.52 0.66
N PRO A 347 -12.15 -11.73 0.19
CA PRO A 347 -12.16 -11.12 -1.13
C PRO A 347 -11.83 -12.15 -2.24
N LYS A 348 -12.73 -13.12 -2.42
CA LYS A 348 -12.50 -14.30 -3.28
C LYS A 348 -12.41 -14.00 -4.76
N ASP A 349 -13.01 -12.88 -5.22
CA ASP A 349 -13.11 -12.56 -6.64
C ASP A 349 -12.00 -11.63 -7.10
N PHE A 350 -11.60 -10.65 -6.28
CA PHE A 350 -10.43 -9.80 -6.59
C PHE A 350 -9.81 -9.10 -5.39
N ILE A 351 -8.52 -8.79 -5.51
CA ILE A 351 -7.78 -7.86 -4.65
C ILE A 351 -7.12 -6.84 -5.55
N TYR A 352 -7.39 -5.55 -5.34
CA TYR A 352 -6.86 -4.43 -6.11
C TYR A 352 -6.04 -3.51 -5.20
N ALA A 353 -4.76 -3.32 -5.51
CA ALA A 353 -3.89 -2.39 -4.78
C ALA A 353 -3.79 -1.07 -5.54
N LEU A 354 -4.39 -0.02 -4.97
CA LEU A 354 -4.33 1.35 -5.47
C LEU A 354 -2.92 1.90 -5.31
N SER A 355 -2.43 2.60 -6.31
CA SER A 355 -1.19 3.39 -6.22
C SER A 355 -1.49 4.79 -5.71
N ALA A 356 -0.63 5.33 -4.87
CA ALA A 356 -0.72 6.71 -4.42
C ALA A 356 -0.03 7.65 -5.43
N PRO A 357 -0.56 8.87 -5.64
CA PRO A 357 0.12 9.89 -6.46
C PRO A 357 1.48 10.29 -5.89
N SER A 358 2.41 10.72 -6.76
CA SER A 358 3.80 11.09 -6.38
C SER A 358 3.90 12.32 -5.45
N ASN A 359 2.83 13.12 -5.33
CA ASN A 359 2.74 14.24 -4.38
C ASN A 359 2.15 13.84 -3.02
N TYR A 360 1.90 12.55 -2.82
CA TYR A 360 1.42 12.02 -1.54
C TYR A 360 2.60 11.82 -0.58
N ILE A 361 2.52 12.43 0.60
CA ILE A 361 3.46 12.15 1.69
C ILE A 361 2.99 10.85 2.35
N GLY A 362 3.65 9.76 2.00
CA GLY A 362 3.31 8.42 2.45
C GLY A 362 4.36 7.80 3.37
N ALA A 363 4.09 6.58 3.81
CA ALA A 363 5.01 5.87 4.69
C ALA A 363 6.36 5.59 3.99
N GLN A 364 6.34 5.21 2.71
CA GLN A 364 7.55 4.95 1.91
C GLN A 364 8.45 6.18 1.81
N SER A 365 7.85 7.33 1.50
CA SER A 365 8.59 8.57 1.28
C SER A 365 9.15 9.18 2.58
N VAL A 366 8.63 8.77 3.75
CA VAL A 366 9.07 9.28 5.06
C VAL A 366 10.01 8.31 5.77
N PHE A 367 9.73 7.00 5.75
CA PHE A 367 10.39 6.03 6.63
C PHE A 367 11.36 5.08 5.94
N LEU A 368 11.32 4.94 4.61
CA LEU A 368 12.33 4.20 3.86
C LEU A 368 13.53 5.10 3.53
N GLU A 369 14.66 4.50 3.30
CA GLU A 369 15.86 5.21 2.86
C GLU A 369 15.75 5.55 1.37
N LYS A 370 16.38 6.66 0.98
CA LYS A 370 16.44 7.06 -0.42
C LYS A 370 17.28 6.03 -1.18
N ASP A 371 16.77 5.62 -2.32
CA ASP A 371 17.53 4.81 -3.26
C ASP A 371 18.35 5.78 -4.13
N ASP A 372 19.66 5.83 -3.90
CA ASP A 372 20.55 6.73 -4.63
C ASP A 372 20.72 6.32 -6.11
N ASP A 373 20.39 5.07 -6.45
CA ASP A 373 20.51 4.51 -7.80
C ASP A 373 19.21 4.67 -8.61
N ASP A 374 18.06 4.95 -7.98
CA ASP A 374 16.79 5.24 -8.65
C ASP A 374 16.31 6.68 -8.38
N GLU A 375 16.70 7.61 -9.24
CA GLU A 375 16.27 9.02 -9.18
C GLU A 375 14.73 9.18 -9.25
N ASN A 376 14.01 8.18 -9.75
CA ASN A 376 12.54 8.17 -9.83
C ASN A 376 11.86 7.55 -8.62
N SER A 377 12.61 6.98 -7.67
CA SER A 377 12.07 6.42 -6.44
C SER A 377 11.52 7.51 -5.53
N ASP A 378 10.32 7.30 -5.03
CA ASP A 378 9.73 8.17 -4.00
C ASP A 378 10.20 7.81 -2.58
N TYR A 379 11.09 6.82 -2.42
CA TYR A 379 11.62 6.40 -1.12
C TYR A 379 12.47 7.49 -0.49
N GLY A 380 12.25 7.74 0.80
CA GLY A 380 13.01 8.71 1.57
C GLY A 380 12.89 10.18 1.18
N LYS A 381 12.07 10.50 0.18
CA LYS A 381 11.87 11.86 -0.34
C LYS A 381 11.51 12.90 0.73
N TYR A 382 10.84 12.48 1.79
CA TYR A 382 10.42 13.30 2.90
C TYR A 382 11.04 12.87 4.24
N HIS A 383 12.10 12.08 4.21
CA HIS A 383 12.81 11.63 5.43
C HIS A 383 13.29 12.79 6.30
N GLU A 384 13.68 13.89 5.68
CA GLU A 384 14.15 15.12 6.33
C GLU A 384 13.07 15.86 7.15
N LEU A 385 11.80 15.43 7.05
CA LEU A 385 10.74 15.98 7.91
C LEU A 385 10.74 15.37 9.32
N LEU A 386 11.42 14.25 9.52
CA LEU A 386 11.49 13.58 10.82
C LEU A 386 12.32 14.38 11.84
N ARG A 387 11.86 14.41 13.07
CA ARG A 387 12.51 15.01 14.23
C ARG A 387 12.38 14.08 15.43
N ASN A 388 13.43 14.01 16.23
CA ASN A 388 13.48 13.16 17.42
C ASN A 388 12.82 13.84 18.63
N ASN A 389 12.03 13.07 19.39
CA ASN A 389 11.40 13.52 20.65
C ASN A 389 11.62 12.51 21.80
N ASN A 390 12.79 11.87 21.86
CA ASN A 390 13.12 10.93 22.93
C ASN A 390 13.10 11.56 24.34
N ASP A 391 13.26 12.88 24.44
CA ASP A 391 13.12 13.65 25.70
C ASP A 391 11.70 13.61 26.28
N CYS A 392 10.71 13.22 25.47
CA CYS A 392 9.32 13.04 25.92
C CYS A 392 9.15 11.89 26.93
N GLU A 393 10.06 10.91 26.97
CA GLU A 393 10.03 9.81 27.94
C GLU A 393 10.12 10.33 29.38
N GLY A 394 10.98 11.33 29.63
CA GLY A 394 11.08 11.99 30.93
C GLY A 394 9.83 12.77 31.31
N TYR A 395 9.18 13.39 30.35
CA TYR A 395 7.95 14.16 30.54
C TYR A 395 6.72 13.28 30.73
N LEU A 396 6.56 12.24 29.94
CA LEU A 396 5.38 11.38 29.94
C LEU A 396 5.77 9.92 29.61
N PRO A 397 6.15 9.12 30.61
CA PRO A 397 6.53 7.72 30.41
C PRO A 397 5.46 6.92 29.67
N LEU A 398 5.84 6.07 28.70
CA LEU A 398 4.90 5.30 27.87
C LEU A 398 3.91 4.47 28.70
N LYS A 399 4.29 4.01 29.89
CA LYS A 399 3.43 3.21 30.80
C LYS A 399 2.71 4.04 31.87
N HIS A 400 2.53 5.36 31.64
CA HIS A 400 1.85 6.23 32.60
C HIS A 400 0.40 5.80 32.87
N LYS A 401 -0.11 6.17 34.04
CA LYS A 401 -1.49 5.92 34.49
C LYS A 401 -2.39 7.14 34.25
N LYS A 402 -3.72 6.96 34.39
CA LYS A 402 -4.74 8.01 34.19
C LYS A 402 -4.52 9.26 35.08
N ASN A 403 -3.99 9.09 36.26
CA ASN A 403 -3.74 10.15 37.22
C ASN A 403 -2.33 10.76 37.17
N PHE A 404 -1.53 10.37 36.17
CA PHE A 404 -0.18 10.91 35.99
C PHE A 404 -0.21 12.41 35.75
N GLU A 405 0.67 13.15 36.41
CA GLU A 405 0.86 14.60 36.24
C GLU A 405 2.21 14.84 35.57
N PRO A 406 2.18 15.31 34.30
CA PRO A 406 3.42 15.66 33.60
C PRO A 406 4.10 16.89 34.23
N ASP A 407 5.42 16.86 34.26
CA ASP A 407 6.24 17.97 34.73
C ASP A 407 6.30 19.12 33.70
N GLU A 408 7.45 19.78 33.52
CA GLU A 408 7.67 20.80 32.51
C GLU A 408 7.61 20.22 31.10
N LEU A 409 7.06 21.00 30.12
CA LEU A 409 7.06 20.64 28.70
C LEU A 409 8.49 20.32 28.23
N PRO A 410 8.68 19.20 27.50
CA PRO A 410 9.98 18.83 26.95
C PRO A 410 10.43 19.84 25.89
N GLU A 411 11.75 20.01 25.74
CA GLU A 411 12.31 20.97 24.79
C GLU A 411 11.90 20.64 23.32
N SER A 412 11.79 19.36 22.97
CA SER A 412 11.27 18.92 21.68
C SER A 412 9.85 19.43 21.40
N LEU A 413 8.96 19.42 22.41
CA LEU A 413 7.59 19.92 22.26
C LEU A 413 7.54 21.44 22.18
N LYS A 414 8.34 22.16 22.98
CA LYS A 414 8.50 23.61 22.90
C LYS A 414 8.97 24.01 21.49
N ARG A 415 10.00 23.32 20.96
CA ARG A 415 10.53 23.54 19.60
C ARG A 415 9.47 23.25 18.53
N ALA A 416 8.71 22.17 18.66
CA ALA A 416 7.63 21.82 17.75
C ALA A 416 6.51 22.91 17.69
N ILE A 417 6.19 23.51 18.85
CA ILE A 417 5.23 24.63 18.93
C ILE A 417 5.78 25.86 18.21
N ILE A 418 7.06 26.19 18.40
CA ILE A 418 7.71 27.29 17.68
C ILE A 418 7.75 27.04 16.18
N GLN A 419 8.04 25.81 15.76
CA GLN A 419 7.96 25.42 14.34
C GLN A 419 6.55 25.64 13.77
N PHE A 420 5.51 25.34 14.56
CA PHE A 420 4.12 25.63 14.14
C PHE A 420 3.86 27.13 13.98
N PHE A 421 4.41 27.98 14.87
CA PHE A 421 4.33 29.43 14.71
C PHE A 421 4.99 29.89 13.42
N LEU A 422 6.20 29.43 13.15
CA LEU A 422 6.96 29.77 11.95
C LEU A 422 6.29 29.24 10.67
N ALA A 423 5.73 28.05 10.70
CA ALA A 423 4.94 27.51 9.57
C ALA A 423 3.72 28.41 9.28
N ASN A 424 3.05 28.95 10.32
CA ASN A 424 1.96 29.91 10.14
C ASN A 424 2.46 31.23 9.52
N VAL A 425 3.61 31.73 9.96
CA VAL A 425 4.22 32.94 9.42
C VAL A 425 4.57 32.78 7.95
N ILE A 426 5.27 31.69 7.60
CA ILE A 426 5.72 31.45 6.22
C ILE A 426 4.54 31.21 5.29
N ARG A 427 3.50 30.50 5.73
CA ARG A 427 2.26 30.33 4.94
C ARG A 427 1.54 31.66 4.72
N ASP A 428 1.51 32.55 5.70
CA ASP A 428 0.95 33.91 5.52
C ASP A 428 1.77 34.72 4.51
N LEU A 429 3.11 34.65 4.55
CA LEU A 429 4.01 35.29 3.60
C LEU A 429 3.84 34.73 2.17
N ARG A 430 3.50 33.44 2.06
CA ARG A 430 3.16 32.79 0.78
C ARG A 430 1.76 33.13 0.26
N GLY A 431 0.95 33.92 1.00
CA GLY A 431 -0.41 34.30 0.62
C GLY A 431 -1.50 33.34 1.06
N ASP A 432 -1.19 32.29 1.80
CA ASP A 432 -2.12 31.24 2.21
C ASP A 432 -2.91 31.60 3.49
N LYS A 433 -3.44 32.86 3.57
CA LYS A 433 -3.96 33.45 4.81
C LYS A 433 -5.24 32.79 5.32
N ASN A 434 -6.11 32.36 4.41
CA ASN A 434 -7.49 31.93 4.72
C ASN A 434 -7.62 30.40 4.86
N LYS A 435 -6.53 29.67 4.77
CA LYS A 435 -6.51 28.18 4.88
C LYS A 435 -6.35 27.74 6.34
N HIS A 436 -6.95 26.62 6.67
CA HIS A 436 -6.77 25.98 7.98
C HIS A 436 -5.31 25.55 8.21
N ARG A 437 -4.87 25.59 9.47
CA ARG A 437 -3.54 25.19 9.89
C ARG A 437 -3.61 24.49 11.22
N THR A 438 -3.11 23.28 11.26
CA THR A 438 -3.22 22.43 12.45
C THR A 438 -1.87 21.88 12.88
N MET A 439 -1.62 21.88 14.18
CA MET A 439 -0.61 21.07 14.83
C MET A 439 -1.31 19.98 15.63
N MET A 440 -0.82 18.74 15.54
CA MET A 440 -1.32 17.61 16.31
C MET A 440 -0.34 17.23 17.41
N ILE A 441 -0.84 17.07 18.65
CA ILE A 441 -0.11 16.51 19.78
C ILE A 441 -0.84 15.24 20.24
N ASN A 442 -0.24 14.06 19.98
CA ASN A 442 -0.80 12.76 20.30
C ASN A 442 0.17 11.95 21.18
N ILE A 443 0.04 12.12 22.51
CA ILE A 443 1.00 11.56 23.47
C ILE A 443 0.36 10.74 24.60
N SER A 444 -0.95 10.70 24.72
CA SER A 444 -1.64 9.93 25.77
C SER A 444 -2.97 9.36 25.31
N ARG A 445 -3.31 8.17 25.84
CA ARG A 445 -4.65 7.56 25.67
C ARG A 445 -5.67 8.05 26.69
N PHE A 446 -5.24 8.68 27.78
CA PHE A 446 -6.10 9.08 28.90
C PHE A 446 -6.55 10.53 28.78
N ILE A 447 -7.85 10.76 28.72
CA ILE A 447 -8.46 12.09 28.63
C ILE A 447 -7.96 13.05 29.73
N ALA A 448 -7.82 12.57 30.97
CA ALA A 448 -7.34 13.39 32.09
C ALA A 448 -5.91 13.92 31.84
N VAL A 449 -5.02 13.07 31.29
CA VAL A 449 -3.64 13.46 30.94
C VAL A 449 -3.64 14.41 29.75
N GLN A 450 -4.46 14.14 28.71
CA GLN A 450 -4.60 15.05 27.56
C GLN A 450 -5.02 16.46 27.98
N ASN A 451 -5.97 16.57 28.92
CA ASN A 451 -6.40 17.89 29.43
C ASN A 451 -5.30 18.60 30.25
N ARG A 452 -4.46 17.86 30.99
CA ARG A 452 -3.31 18.46 31.70
C ARG A 452 -2.27 18.98 30.71
N VAL A 453 -1.93 18.19 29.70
CA VAL A 453 -1.01 18.60 28.64
C VAL A 453 -1.57 19.80 27.86
N GLU A 454 -2.85 19.79 27.50
CA GLU A 454 -3.50 20.93 26.85
C GLU A 454 -3.34 22.21 27.68
N LYS A 455 -3.57 22.15 28.99
CA LYS A 455 -3.40 23.29 29.89
C LYS A 455 -1.98 23.83 29.90
N GLN A 456 -0.98 22.96 29.97
CA GLN A 456 0.44 23.34 29.94
C GLN A 456 0.82 23.97 28.59
N VAL A 457 0.42 23.34 27.47
CA VAL A 457 0.63 23.87 26.12
C VAL A 457 -0.07 25.22 25.96
N SER A 458 -1.32 25.36 26.45
CA SER A 458 -2.07 26.61 26.40
C SER A 458 -1.38 27.73 27.17
N THR A 459 -0.79 27.42 28.35
CA THR A 459 0.00 28.37 29.14
C THR A 459 1.23 28.83 28.37
N TYR A 460 2.02 27.90 27.86
CA TYR A 460 3.22 28.20 27.09
C TYR A 460 2.92 29.01 25.82
N VAL A 461 1.89 28.64 25.06
CA VAL A 461 1.48 29.39 23.87
C VAL A 461 1.06 30.82 24.21
N LYS A 462 0.33 31.05 25.32
CA LYS A 462 -0.06 32.38 25.77
C LYS A 462 1.14 33.23 26.19
N GLU A 463 2.14 32.66 26.85
CA GLU A 463 3.39 33.33 27.21
C GLU A 463 4.14 33.78 25.95
N MET A 464 4.30 32.88 24.97
CA MET A 464 4.92 33.20 23.69
C MET A 464 4.13 34.26 22.91
N GLN A 465 2.78 34.18 22.88
CA GLN A 465 1.93 35.21 22.24
C GLN A 465 2.09 36.58 22.87
N ARG A 466 2.23 36.66 24.21
CA ARG A 466 2.49 37.93 24.93
C ARG A 466 3.86 38.49 24.57
N ALA A 467 4.90 37.68 24.55
CA ALA A 467 6.23 38.09 24.14
C ALA A 467 6.22 38.63 22.71
N ILE A 468 5.61 37.88 21.77
CA ILE A 468 5.45 38.29 20.37
C ILE A 468 4.70 39.62 20.26
N GLN A 469 3.59 39.79 21.00
CA GLN A 469 2.81 41.03 20.98
C GLN A 469 3.62 42.23 21.41
N ASN A 470 4.49 42.07 22.41
CA ASN A 470 5.25 43.17 22.98
C ASN A 470 6.48 43.57 22.16
N TYR A 471 7.08 42.61 21.42
CA TYR A 471 8.41 42.82 20.83
C TYR A 471 8.47 42.74 19.31
N TYR A 472 7.41 42.30 18.60
CA TYR A 472 7.48 42.00 17.14
C TYR A 472 7.86 43.19 16.25
N LEU A 473 7.63 44.44 16.69
CA LEU A 473 8.02 45.64 15.96
C LEU A 473 9.29 46.32 16.52
N THR A 474 9.93 45.78 17.53
CA THR A 474 11.07 46.44 18.19
C THR A 474 12.42 46.19 17.51
N GLY A 475 12.42 45.57 16.33
CA GLY A 475 13.62 45.23 15.55
C GLY A 475 14.62 44.37 16.38
N ASN A 476 15.89 44.71 16.34
CA ASN A 476 16.93 43.97 17.06
C ASN A 476 16.78 43.94 18.59
N ARG A 477 16.04 44.92 19.18
CA ARG A 477 15.75 44.87 20.62
C ARG A 477 14.88 43.67 21.03
N ALA A 478 14.09 43.12 20.11
CA ALA A 478 13.36 41.89 20.38
C ALA A 478 14.27 40.75 20.78
N LEU A 479 15.52 40.73 20.33
CA LEU A 479 16.49 39.67 20.61
C LEU A 479 17.12 39.80 22.03
N GLU A 480 16.80 40.81 22.80
CA GLU A 480 17.07 40.87 24.23
C GLU A 480 16.11 39.94 25.02
N ASN A 481 14.99 39.61 24.44
CA ASN A 481 14.00 38.72 25.01
C ASN A 481 14.30 37.25 24.61
N ARG A 482 14.26 36.34 25.62
CA ARG A 482 14.63 34.91 25.48
C ARG A 482 13.72 34.17 24.50
N GLU A 483 12.44 34.45 24.53
CA GLU A 483 11.44 33.80 23.65
C GLU A 483 11.72 34.17 22.19
N PHE A 484 12.05 35.42 21.87
CA PHE A 484 12.44 35.84 20.53
C PHE A 484 13.75 35.22 20.05
N GLN A 485 14.74 35.09 20.95
CA GLN A 485 15.99 34.36 20.65
C GLN A 485 15.68 32.91 20.24
N GLN A 486 14.78 32.24 20.97
CA GLN A 486 14.37 30.87 20.67
C GLN A 486 13.66 30.79 19.31
N ILE A 487 12.72 31.70 19.01
CA ILE A 487 12.02 31.72 17.72
C ILE A 487 13.00 31.91 16.56
N LYS A 488 13.93 32.90 16.71
CA LYS A 488 14.94 33.16 15.68
C LYS A 488 15.85 31.96 15.45
N ARG A 489 16.34 31.34 16.52
CA ARG A 489 17.18 30.15 16.46
C ARG A 489 16.48 29.00 15.75
N VAL A 490 15.21 28.71 16.08
CA VAL A 490 14.44 27.64 15.40
C VAL A 490 14.20 27.98 13.93
N TYR A 491 13.99 29.26 13.57
CA TYR A 491 13.91 29.67 12.19
C TYR A 491 15.18 29.41 11.40
N GLU A 492 16.33 29.83 11.94
CA GLU A 492 17.64 29.69 11.31
C GLU A 492 18.07 28.21 11.20
N GLU A 493 17.79 27.39 12.19
CA GLU A 493 18.19 25.99 12.21
C GLU A 493 17.23 25.07 11.40
N ASP A 494 15.93 25.34 11.39
CA ASP A 494 14.92 24.38 10.88
C ASP A 494 14.25 24.81 9.58
N PHE A 495 14.26 26.10 9.22
CA PHE A 495 13.53 26.61 8.08
C PHE A 495 14.39 27.41 7.10
N TYR A 496 15.24 28.31 7.57
CA TYR A 496 16.03 29.15 6.67
C TYR A 496 16.99 28.30 5.83
N GLY A 497 16.89 28.42 4.52
CA GLY A 497 17.69 27.62 3.61
C GLY A 497 17.26 26.16 3.46
N PHE A 498 16.22 25.71 4.19
CA PHE A 498 15.77 24.32 4.12
C PHE A 498 15.26 23.96 2.72
N LYS A 499 15.75 22.84 2.21
CA LYS A 499 15.33 22.23 0.93
C LYS A 499 14.88 20.79 1.21
N LEU A 500 13.79 20.39 0.60
CA LEU A 500 13.41 18.98 0.53
C LEU A 500 14.19 18.29 -0.59
N ASN A 501 14.59 17.03 -0.37
CA ASN A 501 15.17 16.16 -1.41
C ASN A 501 14.17 15.81 -2.53
N SER A 502 13.04 16.47 -2.57
CA SER A 502 11.96 16.26 -3.54
C SER A 502 12.22 16.85 -4.94
N GLY A 503 13.44 17.35 -5.21
CA GLY A 503 13.78 17.98 -6.51
C GLY A 503 13.16 19.35 -6.75
N LYS A 504 12.37 19.89 -5.83
CA LYS A 504 11.80 21.24 -5.93
C LYS A 504 12.83 22.28 -5.52
N GLU A 505 13.10 23.26 -6.37
CA GLU A 505 14.01 24.39 -6.09
C GLU A 505 13.50 25.38 -5.02
N SER A 506 12.39 25.11 -4.34
CA SER A 506 11.83 26.05 -3.37
C SER A 506 12.63 26.04 -2.08
N GLN A 507 13.46 27.05 -1.93
CA GLN A 507 14.20 27.33 -0.69
C GLN A 507 13.44 28.39 0.13
N ILE A 508 13.38 28.20 1.44
CA ILE A 508 12.83 29.22 2.35
C ILE A 508 13.91 30.27 2.59
N ILE A 509 13.74 31.44 2.02
CA ILE A 509 14.75 32.53 2.03
C ILE A 509 14.23 33.85 2.59
N TYR A 510 13.13 33.84 3.35
CA TYR A 510 12.64 35.07 3.99
C TYR A 510 13.67 35.64 4.99
N SER A 511 13.86 36.94 5.00
CA SER A 511 14.69 37.59 6.00
C SER A 511 14.08 37.48 7.41
N TRP A 512 14.92 37.51 8.45
CA TRP A 512 14.40 37.52 9.83
C TRP A 512 13.46 38.70 10.08
N GLU A 513 13.69 39.87 9.47
CA GLU A 513 12.84 41.03 9.61
C GLU A 513 11.43 40.83 9.06
N GLU A 514 11.30 40.12 7.91
CA GLU A 514 9.99 39.76 7.35
C GLU A 514 9.27 38.78 8.28
N ILE A 515 9.97 37.75 8.75
CA ILE A 515 9.45 36.78 9.71
C ILE A 515 8.98 37.50 10.99
N GLN A 516 9.82 38.36 11.58
CA GLN A 516 9.55 39.04 12.83
C GLN A 516 8.29 39.95 12.71
N LYS A 517 8.16 40.74 11.65
CA LYS A 517 6.99 41.58 11.39
C LYS A 517 5.68 40.78 11.27
N GLN A 518 5.77 39.58 10.68
CA GLN A 518 4.60 38.74 10.44
C GLN A 518 4.24 37.87 11.64
N LEU A 519 5.09 37.74 12.69
CA LEU A 519 4.84 36.87 13.86
C LEU A 519 3.49 37.16 14.53
N LYS A 520 3.19 38.42 14.87
CA LYS A 520 1.96 38.78 15.60
C LYS A 520 0.70 38.40 14.83
N PRO A 521 0.47 38.85 13.59
CA PRO A 521 -0.76 38.53 12.87
C PRO A 521 -0.91 37.03 12.61
N SER A 522 0.19 36.30 12.50
CA SER A 522 0.18 34.86 12.23
C SER A 522 -0.04 34.01 13.48
N VAL A 523 0.48 34.42 14.64
CA VAL A 523 0.49 33.61 15.87
C VAL A 523 -0.68 33.97 16.81
N ALA A 524 -1.12 35.24 16.84
CA ALA A 524 -2.22 35.66 17.71
C ALA A 524 -3.53 34.86 17.56
N PRO A 525 -3.94 34.43 16.33
CA PRO A 525 -5.15 33.61 16.16
C PRO A 525 -5.04 32.16 16.59
N ILE A 526 -3.87 31.67 16.95
CA ILE A 526 -3.65 30.25 17.31
C ILE A 526 -4.38 29.92 18.60
N LYS A 527 -5.19 28.85 18.54
CA LYS A 527 -5.96 28.29 19.66
C LYS A 527 -5.40 26.93 20.04
N VAL A 528 -5.42 26.61 21.32
CA VAL A 528 -5.11 25.27 21.84
C VAL A 528 -6.41 24.62 22.28
N LYS A 529 -6.66 23.37 21.87
CA LYS A 529 -7.86 22.62 22.27
C LYS A 529 -7.54 21.16 22.55
N ALA A 530 -8.12 20.62 23.62
CA ALA A 530 -8.21 19.18 23.80
C ALA A 530 -9.30 18.61 22.87
N VAL A 531 -8.92 17.64 22.02
CA VAL A 531 -9.83 16.98 21.08
C VAL A 531 -10.03 15.53 21.57
N ASN A 532 -11.07 15.33 22.37
CA ASN A 532 -11.39 14.02 22.95
C ASN A 532 -12.91 13.82 23.01
N GLY A 533 -13.36 12.59 23.29
CA GLY A 533 -14.79 12.22 23.35
C GLY A 533 -15.54 12.68 24.60
N GLY A 534 -14.94 13.49 25.46
CA GLY A 534 -15.50 13.81 26.79
C GLY A 534 -16.59 14.89 26.80
N ASN A 535 -16.60 15.83 25.85
CA ASN A 535 -17.56 16.94 25.81
C ASN A 535 -17.95 17.34 24.39
N ALA A 536 -19.19 17.76 24.18
CA ALA A 536 -19.70 18.27 22.91
C ALA A 536 -18.94 19.53 22.41
N SER A 537 -18.39 20.34 23.34
CA SER A 537 -17.57 21.53 23.04
C SER A 537 -16.18 21.22 22.45
N ASN A 538 -15.75 19.94 22.53
CA ASN A 538 -14.47 19.47 22.01
C ASN A 538 -14.58 18.96 20.56
N ILE A 539 -15.73 19.14 19.93
CA ILE A 539 -15.93 18.81 18.52
C ILE A 539 -15.18 19.85 17.68
N LEU A 540 -14.35 19.35 16.79
CA LEU A 540 -13.62 20.19 15.84
C LEU A 540 -14.52 20.42 14.62
N ASP A 541 -14.82 21.68 14.35
CA ASP A 541 -15.61 22.12 13.20
C ASP A 541 -14.82 23.18 12.43
N TYR A 542 -14.26 22.77 11.28
CA TYR A 542 -13.53 23.66 10.39
C TYR A 542 -14.46 24.53 9.56
N GLU A 543 -15.69 24.11 9.28
CA GLU A 543 -16.63 24.86 8.45
C GLU A 543 -16.96 26.25 9.03
N GLN A 544 -17.06 26.36 10.37
CA GLN A 544 -17.30 27.65 11.05
C GLN A 544 -16.19 28.68 10.81
N TYR A 545 -15.00 28.23 10.41
CA TYR A 545 -13.83 29.07 10.16
C TYR A 545 -13.46 29.11 8.67
N SER A 546 -14.30 28.58 7.81
CA SER A 546 -14.13 28.61 6.37
C SER A 546 -14.69 29.93 5.82
N GLY A 547 -14.10 30.42 4.74
CA GLY A 547 -14.47 31.68 4.09
C GLY A 547 -13.50 32.84 4.36
N GLU A 548 -13.52 33.81 3.49
CA GLU A 548 -12.57 34.95 3.48
C GLU A 548 -12.67 35.82 4.75
N GLU A 549 -13.86 35.89 5.35
CA GLU A 549 -14.10 36.69 6.55
C GLU A 549 -13.56 36.05 7.84
N ASN A 550 -13.36 34.72 7.86
CA ASN A 550 -13.01 33.95 9.07
C ASN A 550 -11.52 33.64 9.17
N GLY A 551 -10.71 33.84 8.14
CA GLY A 551 -9.23 33.72 8.15
C GLY A 551 -8.66 32.34 8.39
N GLY A 552 -9.46 31.27 8.29
CA GLY A 552 -9.04 29.89 8.57
C GLY A 552 -8.79 29.58 10.06
N LEU A 553 -9.02 28.35 10.47
CA LEU A 553 -8.73 27.92 11.87
C LEU A 553 -7.23 27.62 12.01
N ARG A 554 -6.58 28.23 13.01
CA ARG A 554 -5.20 27.94 13.43
C ARG A 554 -5.22 27.23 14.77
N LEU A 555 -4.90 25.95 14.81
CA LEU A 555 -5.20 25.09 15.93
C LEU A 555 -4.01 24.21 16.35
N ILE A 556 -3.74 24.18 17.66
CA ILE A 556 -2.96 23.09 18.28
C ILE A 556 -3.95 22.14 18.93
N ALA A 557 -4.07 20.95 18.37
CA ALA A 557 -4.99 19.90 18.82
C ALA A 557 -4.26 18.89 19.71
N VAL A 558 -4.66 18.81 20.98
CA VAL A 558 -4.12 17.82 21.93
C VAL A 558 -5.13 16.69 22.07
N GLY A 559 -4.73 15.44 21.85
CA GLY A 559 -5.67 14.33 21.95
C GLY A 559 -5.02 12.94 21.90
N GLY A 560 -5.86 11.95 21.72
CA GLY A 560 -5.49 10.54 21.67
C GLY A 560 -6.11 9.82 20.48
N LEU A 561 -6.87 8.75 20.76
CA LEU A 561 -7.55 7.95 19.72
C LEU A 561 -8.52 8.77 18.85
N SER A 562 -9.12 9.82 19.39
CA SER A 562 -10.00 10.72 18.65
C SER A 562 -9.28 11.46 17.52
N LEU A 563 -7.99 11.77 17.67
CA LEU A 563 -7.14 12.35 16.63
C LEU A 563 -6.65 11.28 15.64
N SER A 564 -6.52 10.04 16.09
CA SER A 564 -5.97 8.93 15.28
C SER A 564 -6.99 8.34 14.31
N ARG A 565 -8.29 8.33 14.68
CA ARG A 565 -9.36 7.73 13.86
C ARG A 565 -10.51 8.71 13.64
N GLY A 566 -10.91 8.86 12.41
CA GLY A 566 -12.17 9.47 12.06
C GLY A 566 -12.26 10.97 12.11
N LEU A 567 -11.17 11.67 12.29
CA LEU A 567 -11.12 13.13 12.23
C LEU A 567 -10.13 13.56 11.15
N THR A 568 -10.58 14.33 10.18
CA THR A 568 -9.67 15.02 9.25
C THR A 568 -9.07 16.23 9.96
N LEU A 569 -7.73 16.32 9.97
CA LEU A 569 -7.01 17.48 10.48
C LEU A 569 -6.60 18.34 9.28
N GLU A 570 -7.41 19.35 8.97
CA GLU A 570 -7.16 20.21 7.81
C GLU A 570 -5.92 21.09 8.02
N GLY A 571 -5.08 21.19 6.99
CA GLY A 571 -3.87 22.00 7.02
C GLY A 571 -2.83 21.53 8.04
N LEU A 572 -2.77 20.23 8.35
CA LEU A 572 -1.80 19.67 9.31
C LEU A 572 -0.37 19.94 8.84
N CYS A 573 0.39 20.69 9.63
CA CYS A 573 1.78 21.05 9.38
C CYS A 573 2.72 20.31 10.33
N ILE A 574 2.44 20.38 11.63
CA ILE A 574 3.32 19.81 12.67
C ILE A 574 2.61 18.66 13.37
N SER A 575 3.28 17.53 13.43
CA SER A 575 2.80 16.33 14.15
C SER A 575 3.77 15.96 15.24
N TYR A 576 3.31 16.00 16.48
CA TYR A 576 4.06 15.55 17.63
C TYR A 576 3.44 14.26 18.16
N PHE A 577 4.14 13.15 17.93
CA PHE A 577 3.65 11.80 18.21
C PHE A 577 4.58 11.08 19.18
N TYR A 578 4.05 10.69 20.34
CA TYR A 578 4.77 9.90 21.33
C TYR A 578 3.80 8.90 21.98
N ARG A 579 3.61 7.77 21.32
CA ARG A 579 2.69 6.73 21.80
C ARG A 579 3.21 5.35 21.51
N ASN A 580 2.89 4.41 22.40
CA ASN A 580 3.11 3.00 22.18
C ASN A 580 1.82 2.34 21.62
N SER A 581 1.92 1.72 20.49
CA SER A 581 0.92 0.78 19.97
C SER A 581 1.65 -0.45 19.45
N LYS A 582 1.10 -1.61 19.75
CA LYS A 582 1.71 -2.90 19.36
C LYS A 582 1.12 -3.49 18.07
N MET A 583 0.29 -2.77 17.32
CA MET A 583 -0.41 -3.28 16.15
C MET A 583 -0.13 -2.42 14.92
N TYR A 584 0.23 -3.03 13.80
CA TYR A 584 0.49 -2.39 12.51
C TYR A 584 -0.69 -1.53 12.04
N ASP A 585 -1.91 -2.12 12.05
CA ASP A 585 -3.14 -1.43 11.66
C ASP A 585 -3.40 -0.16 12.49
N THR A 586 -3.14 -0.23 13.78
CA THR A 586 -3.34 0.90 14.68
C THR A 586 -2.30 2.00 14.46
N LEU A 587 -1.03 1.64 14.28
CA LEU A 587 0.05 2.61 14.02
C LEU A 587 -0.18 3.32 12.68
N LEU A 588 -0.46 2.60 11.60
CA LEU A 588 -0.75 3.20 10.31
C LEU A 588 -1.93 4.16 10.37
N GLN A 589 -3.02 3.80 11.06
CA GLN A 589 -4.19 4.67 11.22
C GLN A 589 -3.91 5.91 12.09
N MET A 590 -2.88 5.88 12.94
CA MET A 590 -2.42 7.04 13.70
C MET A 590 -1.61 8.03 12.86
N GLY A 591 -1.09 7.62 11.71
CA GLY A 591 -0.27 8.41 10.79
C GLY A 591 -1.04 9.53 10.09
N ARG A 592 -1.50 10.53 10.84
CA ARG A 592 -2.26 11.68 10.29
C ARG A 592 -1.39 12.66 9.50
N TRP A 593 -0.08 12.56 9.62
CA TRP A 593 0.89 13.30 8.80
C TRP A 593 0.94 12.83 7.36
N PHE A 594 0.46 11.63 7.04
CA PHE A 594 0.29 11.18 5.68
C PHE A 594 -0.75 12.04 4.93
N GLY A 595 -0.66 12.09 3.60
CA GLY A 595 -1.61 12.80 2.75
C GLY A 595 -0.96 13.90 1.91
N TYR A 596 -1.79 14.81 1.41
CA TYR A 596 -1.37 15.86 0.48
C TYR A 596 -1.10 17.16 1.21
N ARG A 597 -0.01 17.86 0.85
CA ARG A 597 0.43 19.13 1.46
C ARG A 597 0.81 20.17 0.39
N PRO A 598 -0.11 20.53 -0.52
CA PRO A 598 0.21 21.40 -1.64
C PRO A 598 0.68 22.76 -1.14
N GLY A 599 1.91 23.15 -1.52
CA GLY A 599 2.49 24.44 -1.23
C GLY A 599 3.04 24.66 0.18
N TYR A 600 3.00 23.61 1.06
CA TYR A 600 3.56 23.69 2.42
C TYR A 600 4.17 22.37 2.92
N ASP A 601 4.47 21.44 2.03
CA ASP A 601 5.13 20.18 2.35
C ASP A 601 6.51 20.38 2.99
N ASP A 602 7.25 21.40 2.55
CA ASP A 602 8.53 21.83 3.11
C ASP A 602 8.46 22.41 4.53
N LEU A 603 7.27 22.82 4.97
CA LEU A 603 7.00 23.33 6.30
C LEU A 603 6.56 22.25 7.30
N CYS A 604 6.31 21.03 6.83
CA CYS A 604 5.88 19.94 7.69
C CYS A 604 7.02 19.43 8.57
N ARG A 605 6.69 19.03 9.80
CA ARG A 605 7.65 18.33 10.71
C ARG A 605 6.90 17.23 11.44
N ILE A 606 7.58 16.08 11.59
CA ILE A 606 7.04 14.88 12.22
C ILE A 606 7.95 14.51 13.37
N TRP A 607 7.51 14.78 14.59
CA TRP A 607 8.23 14.48 15.82
C TRP A 607 7.84 13.10 16.33
N MET A 608 8.80 12.20 16.48
CA MET A 608 8.60 10.88 17.08
C MET A 608 9.90 10.32 17.65
N SER A 609 9.78 9.31 18.50
CA SER A 609 10.93 8.63 19.06
C SER A 609 11.62 7.73 18.03
N ASP A 610 12.91 7.44 18.20
CA ASP A 610 13.66 6.53 17.33
C ASP A 610 13.02 5.16 17.27
N GLU A 611 12.48 4.66 18.38
CA GLU A 611 11.72 3.40 18.42
C GLU A 611 10.47 3.46 17.51
N SER A 612 9.74 4.58 17.53
CA SER A 612 8.57 4.77 16.66
C SER A 612 8.96 4.84 15.19
N VAL A 613 10.08 5.51 14.85
CA VAL A 613 10.61 5.54 13.48
C VAL A 613 10.94 4.13 13.00
N ALA A 614 11.62 3.33 13.82
CA ALA A 614 11.95 1.94 13.51
C ALA A 614 10.68 1.09 13.26
N TRP A 615 9.62 1.26 14.08
CA TRP A 615 8.36 0.56 13.88
C TRP A 615 7.67 0.94 12.57
N TYR A 616 7.61 2.23 12.23
CA TYR A 616 7.03 2.67 10.96
C TYR A 616 7.84 2.20 9.76
N LYS A 617 9.18 2.14 9.85
CA LYS A 617 10.05 1.56 8.81
C LYS A 617 9.68 0.09 8.57
N GLU A 618 9.64 -0.74 9.62
CA GLU A 618 9.29 -2.17 9.54
C GLU A 618 7.89 -2.39 8.94
N ILE A 619 6.89 -1.62 9.37
CA ILE A 619 5.53 -1.71 8.83
C ILE A 619 5.49 -1.34 7.35
N THR A 620 6.27 -0.33 6.95
CA THR A 620 6.35 0.14 5.57
C THR A 620 6.98 -0.93 4.67
N GLU A 621 8.09 -1.52 5.11
CA GLU A 621 8.75 -2.63 4.41
C GLU A 621 7.80 -3.82 4.22
N ALA A 622 7.06 -4.20 5.28
CA ALA A 622 6.07 -5.29 5.21
C ALA A 622 4.92 -4.98 4.24
N THR A 623 4.49 -3.72 4.17
CA THR A 623 3.44 -3.27 3.25
C THR A 623 3.92 -3.31 1.80
N GLU A 624 5.16 -2.91 1.55
CA GLU A 624 5.76 -2.96 0.21
C GLU A 624 6.00 -4.39 -0.25
N GLU A 625 6.45 -5.26 0.65
CA GLU A 625 6.55 -6.69 0.35
C GLU A 625 5.19 -7.27 -0.07
N LEU A 626 4.11 -6.90 0.63
CA LEU A 626 2.75 -7.31 0.24
C LEU A 626 2.38 -6.84 -1.17
N ARG A 627 2.67 -5.59 -1.52
CA ARG A 627 2.41 -5.04 -2.87
C ARG A 627 3.22 -5.75 -3.95
N ARG A 628 4.51 -6.00 -3.71
CA ARG A 628 5.35 -6.78 -4.63
C ARG A 628 4.78 -8.18 -4.87
N ARG A 629 4.30 -8.85 -3.83
CA ARG A 629 3.65 -10.16 -3.95
C ARG A 629 2.39 -10.11 -4.81
N ILE A 630 1.51 -9.14 -4.60
CA ILE A 630 0.31 -8.96 -5.43
C ILE A 630 0.70 -8.77 -6.90
N ARG A 631 1.73 -7.97 -7.20
CA ARG A 631 2.23 -7.75 -8.56
C ARG A 631 2.77 -9.02 -9.19
N ARG A 632 3.55 -9.82 -8.46
CA ARG A 632 4.05 -11.12 -8.94
C ARG A 632 2.90 -12.06 -9.25
N MET A 633 1.92 -12.14 -8.37
CA MET A 633 0.74 -12.99 -8.56
C MET A 633 -0.11 -12.53 -9.76
N GLN A 634 -0.25 -11.24 -9.99
CA GLN A 634 -0.92 -10.71 -11.19
C GLN A 634 -0.21 -11.17 -12.47
N ASN A 635 1.11 -11.05 -12.50
CA ASN A 635 1.93 -11.45 -13.65
C ASN A 635 1.81 -12.94 -13.96
N ASP A 636 1.67 -13.77 -12.95
CA ASP A 636 1.55 -15.23 -13.07
C ASP A 636 0.10 -15.72 -13.16
N GLY A 637 -0.90 -14.82 -13.20
CA GLY A 637 -2.32 -15.15 -13.33
C GLY A 637 -2.89 -15.92 -12.13
N ALA A 638 -2.35 -15.73 -10.94
CA ALA A 638 -2.88 -16.29 -9.70
C ALA A 638 -4.21 -15.66 -9.29
N THR A 639 -4.99 -16.37 -8.45
CA THR A 639 -6.28 -15.89 -7.93
C THR A 639 -6.15 -15.44 -6.46
N PRO A 640 -7.12 -14.69 -5.93
CA PRO A 640 -7.13 -14.32 -4.50
C PRO A 640 -7.10 -15.54 -3.55
N LYS A 641 -7.65 -16.67 -3.95
CA LYS A 641 -7.62 -17.92 -3.16
C LYS A 641 -6.24 -18.56 -3.11
N ASP A 642 -5.43 -18.35 -4.16
CA ASP A 642 -4.03 -18.82 -4.20
C ASP A 642 -3.11 -17.96 -3.34
N PHE A 643 -3.61 -16.83 -2.80
CA PHE A 643 -2.82 -15.88 -2.07
C PHE A 643 -2.35 -16.41 -0.71
N GLY A 644 -1.21 -17.09 -0.74
CA GLY A 644 -0.45 -17.45 0.45
C GLY A 644 0.13 -16.20 1.09
N LEU A 645 -0.60 -15.57 2.03
CA LEU A 645 -0.11 -14.40 2.73
C LEU A 645 0.91 -14.77 3.78
N CYS A 646 2.05 -14.11 3.70
CA CYS A 646 3.12 -14.14 4.67
C CYS A 646 3.45 -12.69 5.04
N VAL A 647 3.11 -12.27 6.24
CA VAL A 647 3.35 -10.90 6.72
C VAL A 647 4.48 -10.94 7.73
N ARG A 648 5.53 -10.19 7.46
CA ARG A 648 6.67 -10.06 8.35
C ARG A 648 6.22 -9.50 9.72
N GLN A 649 6.65 -10.15 10.77
CA GLN A 649 6.38 -9.78 12.14
C GLN A 649 7.69 -9.36 12.81
N ASP A 650 7.70 -8.19 13.41
CA ASP A 650 8.84 -7.71 14.21
C ASP A 650 9.17 -8.69 15.35
N GLN A 651 10.47 -8.89 15.57
CA GLN A 651 10.98 -9.80 16.60
C GLN A 651 10.69 -9.31 18.04
N THR A 652 10.40 -8.03 18.22
CA THR A 652 10.43 -7.42 19.56
C THR A 652 9.06 -7.25 20.22
N ALA A 653 7.99 -6.87 19.53
CA ALA A 653 6.67 -6.71 20.18
C ALA A 653 5.49 -6.39 19.26
N LEU A 654 5.67 -6.07 17.97
CA LEU A 654 4.60 -5.63 17.10
C LEU A 654 3.76 -6.79 16.60
N LEU A 655 2.45 -6.63 16.64
CA LEU A 655 1.48 -7.56 16.07
C LEU A 655 0.97 -7.00 14.73
N VAL A 656 0.88 -7.85 13.72
CA VAL A 656 0.36 -7.48 12.39
C VAL A 656 -1.06 -6.91 12.48
N THR A 657 -1.94 -7.55 13.26
CA THR A 657 -3.27 -7.05 13.62
C THR A 657 -3.72 -7.68 14.95
N ALA A 658 -4.91 -7.36 15.43
CA ALA A 658 -5.43 -7.90 16.69
C ALA A 658 -5.53 -9.44 16.65
N ARG A 659 -5.12 -10.11 17.75
CA ARG A 659 -5.10 -11.58 17.84
C ARG A 659 -6.42 -12.25 17.49
N ASN A 660 -7.55 -11.63 17.82
CA ASN A 660 -8.88 -12.14 17.48
C ASN A 660 -9.23 -12.06 15.99
N LYS A 661 -8.51 -11.25 15.21
CA LYS A 661 -8.62 -11.16 13.75
C LYS A 661 -7.67 -12.14 13.02
N MET A 662 -6.67 -12.68 13.73
CA MET A 662 -5.65 -13.60 13.20
C MET A 662 -5.88 -15.05 13.64
N LYS A 663 -7.12 -15.47 13.92
CA LYS A 663 -7.41 -16.82 14.46
C LYS A 663 -6.97 -17.97 13.54
N THR A 664 -6.97 -17.73 12.25
CA THR A 664 -6.54 -18.69 11.23
C THR A 664 -5.06 -18.56 10.86
N ALA A 665 -4.36 -17.56 11.41
CA ALA A 665 -2.95 -17.34 11.13
C ALA A 665 -2.06 -18.24 11.98
N ALA A 666 -1.01 -18.77 11.39
CA ALA A 666 0.06 -19.49 12.09
C ALA A 666 1.35 -18.67 12.13
N ASP A 667 2.19 -18.98 13.10
CA ASP A 667 3.57 -18.47 13.14
C ASP A 667 4.44 -19.30 12.20
N TYR A 668 5.21 -18.62 11.38
CA TYR A 668 6.19 -19.20 10.49
C TYR A 668 7.52 -18.45 10.63
N THR A 669 8.60 -19.17 10.91
CA THR A 669 9.92 -18.56 10.95
C THR A 669 10.65 -18.95 9.68
N SER A 670 10.95 -17.98 8.83
CA SER A 670 11.84 -18.13 7.70
C SER A 670 13.22 -17.61 8.08
N THR A 671 14.24 -18.39 7.77
CA THR A 671 15.61 -17.90 7.86
C THR A 671 15.93 -17.21 6.55
N VAL A 672 15.89 -15.89 6.52
CA VAL A 672 16.23 -15.09 5.35
C VAL A 672 17.69 -14.67 5.48
N THR A 673 18.60 -15.63 5.36
CA THR A 673 19.98 -15.30 5.03
C THR A 673 20.35 -16.04 3.78
N LEU A 674 20.81 -15.29 2.81
CA LEU A 674 21.54 -15.87 1.70
C LEU A 674 22.87 -16.44 2.18
N SER A 675 23.39 -15.99 3.33
CA SER A 675 24.66 -16.42 3.91
C SER A 675 24.71 -17.93 4.23
N GLY A 676 25.62 -18.65 3.60
CA GLY A 676 25.79 -20.09 3.80
C GLY A 676 24.65 -20.94 3.23
N SER A 677 23.83 -20.42 2.31
CA SER A 677 22.65 -21.09 1.77
C SER A 677 22.74 -21.37 0.26
N VAL A 678 21.89 -22.26 -0.20
CA VAL A 678 21.65 -22.52 -1.62
C VAL A 678 20.15 -22.41 -1.88
N ILE A 679 19.76 -21.53 -2.78
CA ILE A 679 18.38 -21.30 -3.21
C ILE A 679 18.22 -21.62 -4.69
N ASP A 680 17.04 -22.10 -5.11
CA ASP A 680 16.79 -22.49 -6.49
C ASP A 680 15.35 -22.26 -6.94
N THR A 681 15.13 -22.25 -8.27
CA THR A 681 13.82 -22.18 -8.90
C THR A 681 13.24 -23.60 -9.00
N LYS A 682 12.13 -23.85 -8.29
CA LYS A 682 11.40 -25.12 -8.31
C LYS A 682 10.19 -25.08 -9.23
N TYR A 683 9.62 -23.88 -9.37
CA TYR A 683 8.36 -23.62 -10.07
C TYR A 683 8.61 -22.78 -11.32
N PHE A 684 7.97 -23.16 -12.42
CA PHE A 684 8.06 -22.49 -13.70
C PHE A 684 6.65 -22.14 -14.20
N SER A 685 6.54 -21.06 -14.96
CA SER A 685 5.33 -20.73 -15.68
C SER A 685 5.17 -21.64 -16.90
N SER A 686 3.97 -22.15 -17.16
CA SER A 686 3.65 -22.85 -18.41
C SER A 686 3.34 -21.89 -19.55
N GLU A 687 3.42 -20.56 -19.34
CA GLU A 687 3.22 -19.58 -20.39
C GLU A 687 4.43 -19.51 -21.33
N LYS A 688 4.19 -19.78 -22.60
CA LYS A 688 5.24 -19.79 -23.64
C LYS A 688 6.00 -18.46 -23.71
N ALA A 689 5.30 -17.33 -23.57
CA ALA A 689 5.90 -16.00 -23.65
C ALA A 689 6.93 -15.76 -22.53
N VAL A 690 6.63 -16.18 -21.30
CA VAL A 690 7.51 -16.08 -20.14
C VAL A 690 8.73 -16.97 -20.32
N ALA A 691 8.52 -18.22 -20.73
CA ALA A 691 9.63 -19.16 -20.95
C ALA A 691 10.56 -18.67 -22.07
N ILE A 692 10.03 -18.14 -23.19
CA ILE A 692 10.83 -17.56 -24.28
C ILE A 692 11.59 -16.31 -23.79
N LYS A 693 10.97 -15.45 -23.00
CA LYS A 693 11.63 -14.26 -22.43
C LYS A 693 12.84 -14.67 -21.59
N ASN A 694 12.69 -15.61 -20.67
CA ASN A 694 13.80 -16.10 -19.83
C ASN A 694 14.89 -16.78 -20.67
N LEU A 695 14.52 -17.56 -21.69
CA LEU A 695 15.49 -18.20 -22.58
C LEU A 695 16.30 -17.15 -23.35
N ASN A 696 15.67 -16.18 -23.99
CA ASN A 696 16.35 -15.12 -24.75
C ASN A 696 17.24 -14.25 -23.84
N LEU A 697 16.78 -13.91 -22.66
CA LEU A 697 17.56 -13.21 -21.65
C LEU A 697 18.83 -13.98 -21.29
N THR A 698 18.70 -15.29 -21.04
CA THR A 698 19.83 -16.16 -20.71
C THR A 698 20.81 -16.31 -21.86
N ILE A 699 20.32 -16.44 -23.09
CA ILE A 699 21.19 -16.47 -24.29
C ILE A 699 22.00 -15.17 -24.39
N ASN A 700 21.38 -14.03 -24.21
CA ASN A 700 22.07 -12.73 -24.26
C ASN A 700 23.10 -12.60 -23.12
N PHE A 701 22.76 -13.05 -21.92
CA PHE A 701 23.66 -13.06 -20.77
C PHE A 701 24.88 -13.95 -21.05
N LEU A 702 24.69 -15.19 -21.53
CA LEU A 702 25.79 -16.09 -21.87
C LEU A 702 26.67 -15.52 -23.00
N LYS A 703 26.11 -14.86 -24.00
CA LYS A 703 26.89 -14.12 -25.02
C LYS A 703 27.74 -13.00 -24.42
N LYS A 704 27.18 -12.24 -23.47
CA LYS A 704 27.92 -11.20 -22.72
C LYS A 704 29.08 -11.83 -21.94
N LEU A 705 28.84 -12.97 -21.29
CA LEU A 705 29.89 -13.67 -20.55
C LEU A 705 30.99 -14.20 -21.46
N LEU A 706 30.67 -14.84 -22.58
CA LEU A 706 31.67 -15.32 -23.58
C LEU A 706 32.51 -14.19 -24.16
N LYS A 707 31.97 -12.99 -24.28
CA LYS A 707 32.72 -11.82 -24.80
C LYS A 707 33.66 -11.22 -23.73
N ASN A 708 33.27 -11.19 -22.50
CA ASN A 708 33.95 -10.41 -21.46
C ASN A 708 34.78 -11.25 -20.49
N TYR A 709 34.51 -12.56 -20.39
CA TYR A 709 35.10 -13.45 -19.40
C TYR A 709 35.66 -14.71 -20.08
N ARG A 710 36.64 -15.32 -19.46
CA ARG A 710 37.26 -16.55 -19.95
C ARG A 710 36.35 -17.75 -19.61
N LEU A 711 36.03 -18.55 -20.61
CA LEU A 711 35.31 -19.81 -20.42
C LEU A 711 36.28 -20.89 -19.90
N GLU A 712 35.99 -21.42 -18.71
CA GLU A 712 36.66 -22.58 -18.16
C GLU A 712 35.81 -23.83 -18.43
N ARG A 713 36.32 -24.76 -19.21
CA ARG A 713 35.62 -26.02 -19.52
C ARG A 713 36.62 -27.16 -19.59
N ASN A 714 36.30 -28.30 -19.03
CA ASN A 714 37.16 -29.47 -18.93
C ASN A 714 38.52 -29.19 -18.24
N ASN A 715 38.62 -28.15 -17.45
CA ASN A 715 39.81 -27.82 -16.68
C ASN A 715 40.03 -28.85 -15.57
N SER A 716 41.17 -29.60 -15.62
CA SER A 716 41.50 -30.66 -14.69
C SER A 716 41.74 -30.17 -13.23
N ASN A 717 42.05 -28.89 -13.06
CA ASN A 717 42.32 -28.30 -11.77
C ASN A 717 41.02 -27.89 -11.02
N LEU A 718 39.89 -27.75 -11.72
CA LEU A 718 38.61 -27.42 -11.15
C LEU A 718 37.85 -28.69 -10.72
N ALA A 719 36.98 -28.52 -9.70
CA ALA A 719 36.20 -29.59 -9.12
C ALA A 719 35.17 -30.19 -10.08
N ILE A 720 34.67 -29.36 -11.04
CA ILE A 720 33.72 -29.79 -12.08
C ILE A 720 34.24 -29.47 -13.48
N LYS A 721 33.76 -30.23 -14.47
CA LYS A 721 34.13 -30.09 -15.89
C LYS A 721 33.10 -29.28 -16.70
N ASN A 722 32.00 -28.91 -16.08
CA ASN A 722 30.95 -28.12 -16.73
C ASN A 722 31.49 -26.75 -17.18
N PRO A 723 30.88 -26.13 -18.19
CA PRO A 723 31.21 -24.75 -18.56
C PRO A 723 31.00 -23.81 -17.37
N GLN A 724 32.01 -23.00 -17.07
CA GLN A 724 31.99 -22.04 -15.98
C GLN A 724 32.78 -20.78 -16.29
N PHE A 725 32.39 -19.67 -15.71
CA PHE A 725 33.04 -18.37 -15.80
C PHE A 725 33.38 -17.95 -14.36
N LEU A 726 34.61 -17.61 -14.11
CA LEU A 726 35.10 -17.22 -12.78
C LEU A 726 35.22 -15.69 -12.71
N ASP A 727 35.07 -15.14 -11.50
CA ASP A 727 35.25 -13.72 -11.21
C ASP A 727 34.39 -12.77 -12.07
N VAL A 728 33.16 -13.16 -12.37
CA VAL A 728 32.16 -12.33 -13.07
C VAL A 728 31.75 -11.16 -12.17
N ASN A 729 31.64 -9.94 -12.70
CA ASN A 729 31.24 -8.76 -11.95
C ASN A 729 29.81 -8.93 -11.39
N ALA A 730 29.60 -8.53 -10.15
CA ALA A 730 28.30 -8.59 -9.49
C ALA A 730 27.22 -7.80 -10.25
N GLU A 731 27.55 -6.65 -10.84
CA GLU A 731 26.64 -5.87 -11.67
C GLU A 731 26.06 -6.67 -12.85
N ASP A 732 26.88 -7.46 -13.55
CA ASP A 732 26.42 -8.29 -14.66
C ASP A 732 25.42 -9.37 -14.19
N ILE A 733 25.58 -9.85 -12.97
CA ILE A 733 24.66 -10.82 -12.35
C ILE A 733 23.36 -10.15 -11.93
N MET A 734 23.44 -8.97 -11.30
CA MET A 734 22.25 -8.23 -10.85
C MET A 734 21.41 -7.78 -12.05
N ASP A 735 22.03 -7.28 -13.12
CA ASP A 735 21.37 -6.94 -14.39
C ASP A 735 20.63 -8.14 -15.01
N TYR A 736 21.20 -9.34 -14.90
CA TYR A 736 20.55 -10.54 -15.38
C TYR A 736 19.38 -10.96 -14.49
N LEU A 737 19.57 -10.94 -13.17
CA LEU A 737 18.56 -11.35 -12.21
C LEU A 737 17.34 -10.40 -12.23
N CYS A 738 17.53 -9.09 -12.30
CA CYS A 738 16.42 -8.13 -12.29
C CYS A 738 15.46 -8.31 -13.48
N GLN A 739 15.92 -8.87 -14.60
CA GLN A 739 15.12 -9.13 -15.78
C GLN A 739 14.55 -10.55 -15.82
N TYR A 740 15.07 -11.48 -15.00
CA TYR A 740 14.66 -12.87 -14.97
C TYR A 740 13.29 -12.99 -14.27
N HIS A 741 12.31 -13.62 -14.94
CA HIS A 741 11.01 -13.88 -14.36
C HIS A 741 11.02 -15.19 -13.56
N SER A 742 10.97 -15.09 -12.24
CA SER A 742 10.75 -16.21 -11.34
C SER A 742 9.27 -16.32 -10.99
N HIS A 743 8.68 -17.51 -11.09
CA HIS A 743 7.29 -17.74 -10.72
C HIS A 743 7.07 -17.38 -9.24
N TRP A 744 5.94 -16.73 -8.91
CA TRP A 744 5.65 -16.23 -7.56
C TRP A 744 5.72 -17.29 -6.46
N ARG A 745 5.52 -18.58 -6.80
CA ARG A 745 5.65 -19.70 -5.87
C ARG A 745 7.09 -20.02 -5.47
N ASN A 746 8.10 -19.55 -6.17
CA ASN A 746 9.48 -19.66 -5.72
C ASN A 746 9.75 -18.66 -4.58
N THR A 747 9.16 -18.89 -3.41
CA THR A 747 9.20 -17.93 -2.28
C THR A 747 10.61 -17.62 -1.79
N THR A 748 11.57 -18.52 -1.97
CA THR A 748 12.98 -18.34 -1.62
C THR A 748 13.82 -17.79 -2.78
N PHE A 749 13.33 -17.88 -4.02
CA PHE A 749 14.05 -17.42 -5.21
C PHE A 749 13.25 -16.34 -5.93
N GLN A 750 13.22 -15.13 -5.36
CA GLN A 750 12.65 -13.96 -6.00
C GLN A 750 13.76 -12.96 -6.31
N PRO A 751 13.97 -12.60 -7.60
CA PRO A 751 15.07 -11.72 -8.01
C PRO A 751 15.17 -10.43 -7.22
N ASP A 752 14.05 -9.72 -7.02
CA ASP A 752 14.03 -8.45 -6.29
C ASP A 752 14.51 -8.62 -4.83
N ASP A 753 14.07 -9.70 -4.16
CA ASP A 753 14.44 -9.97 -2.77
C ASP A 753 15.94 -10.37 -2.66
N ILE A 754 16.44 -11.10 -3.67
CA ILE A 754 17.85 -11.48 -3.77
C ILE A 754 18.73 -10.26 -3.99
N ILE A 755 18.37 -9.40 -4.94
CA ILE A 755 19.10 -8.15 -5.24
C ILE A 755 19.16 -7.28 -3.99
N GLN A 756 18.02 -7.03 -3.33
CA GLN A 756 17.96 -6.25 -2.10
C GLN A 756 18.84 -6.83 -0.98
N ALA A 757 18.90 -8.14 -0.84
CA ALA A 757 19.77 -8.79 0.15
C ALA A 757 21.26 -8.59 -0.18
N PHE A 758 21.63 -8.65 -1.47
CA PHE A 758 23.03 -8.39 -1.87
C PHE A 758 23.43 -6.92 -1.74
N GLU A 759 22.53 -5.97 -2.00
CA GLU A 759 22.77 -4.53 -1.77
C GLU A 759 22.95 -4.21 -0.29
N SER A 760 22.21 -4.88 0.61
CA SER A 760 22.29 -4.62 2.05
C SER A 760 23.41 -5.37 2.76
N GLU A 761 23.58 -6.66 2.47
CA GLU A 761 24.47 -7.56 3.20
C GLU A 761 25.66 -8.07 2.37
N GLY A 762 25.49 -8.11 1.06
CA GLY A 762 26.42 -8.74 0.13
C GLY A 762 27.40 -7.79 -0.57
N LYS A 763 27.46 -6.51 -0.20
CA LYS A 763 28.37 -5.49 -0.83
C LYS A 763 29.84 -5.92 -0.91
N GLN A 764 30.25 -6.85 -0.07
CA GLN A 764 31.60 -7.46 -0.12
C GLN A 764 31.81 -8.39 -1.32
N PHE A 765 30.73 -8.93 -1.90
CA PHE A 765 30.79 -9.88 -3.01
C PHE A 765 30.74 -9.12 -4.35
N THR A 766 31.84 -8.49 -4.72
CA THR A 766 31.97 -7.79 -6.02
C THR A 766 32.16 -8.71 -7.20
N LYS A 767 32.49 -10.00 -6.94
CA LYS A 767 32.75 -11.04 -7.94
C LYS A 767 31.91 -12.28 -7.67
N TRP A 768 31.48 -12.94 -8.74
CA TRP A 768 30.68 -14.15 -8.74
C TRP A 768 31.27 -15.20 -9.66
N ASP A 769 30.97 -16.47 -9.39
CA ASP A 769 31.21 -17.53 -10.35
C ASP A 769 29.88 -17.92 -11.02
N VAL A 770 29.93 -18.21 -12.31
CA VAL A 770 28.75 -18.64 -13.09
C VAL A 770 29.04 -20.00 -13.70
N ALA A 771 28.11 -20.95 -13.52
CA ALA A 771 28.25 -22.28 -14.13
C ALA A 771 27.00 -22.66 -14.93
N VAL A 772 27.18 -23.41 -16.02
CA VAL A 772 26.08 -23.96 -16.82
C VAL A 772 26.01 -25.46 -16.60
N ALA A 773 24.88 -25.90 -16.03
CA ALA A 773 24.64 -27.28 -15.75
C ALA A 773 24.52 -28.12 -17.04
N GLN A 774 25.02 -29.33 -17.02
CA GLN A 774 24.94 -30.29 -18.14
C GLN A 774 24.20 -31.54 -17.71
N GLY A 775 23.35 -32.04 -18.58
CA GLY A 775 22.65 -33.30 -18.40
C GLY A 775 23.54 -34.54 -18.62
N SER A 776 22.91 -35.70 -18.60
CA SER A 776 23.62 -36.98 -18.91
C SER A 776 24.21 -36.95 -20.31
N ARG A 777 25.43 -37.47 -20.49
CA ARG A 777 26.14 -37.54 -21.77
C ARG A 777 25.39 -38.34 -22.85
N ASN A 778 24.49 -39.22 -22.45
CA ASN A 778 23.67 -40.05 -23.36
C ASN A 778 22.37 -39.30 -23.77
N ALA A 779 22.11 -38.12 -23.26
CA ALA A 779 20.93 -37.33 -23.65
C ALA A 779 21.24 -36.50 -24.90
N GLU A 780 20.22 -36.27 -25.70
CA GLU A 780 20.30 -35.46 -26.91
C GLU A 780 20.68 -34.02 -26.61
N PRO A 781 21.75 -33.51 -27.24
CA PRO A 781 22.13 -32.10 -27.05
C PRO A 781 21.10 -31.12 -27.67
N LEU A 782 21.16 -29.89 -27.26
CA LEU A 782 20.42 -28.81 -27.91
C LEU A 782 21.04 -28.52 -29.28
N HIS A 783 20.20 -28.01 -30.20
CA HIS A 783 20.74 -27.43 -31.43
C HIS A 783 21.69 -26.28 -31.10
N VAL A 784 22.74 -26.16 -31.87
CA VAL A 784 23.72 -25.10 -31.70
C VAL A 784 23.03 -23.72 -31.75
N ILE A 785 23.18 -22.94 -30.69
CA ILE A 785 22.61 -21.60 -30.61
C ILE A 785 23.64 -20.61 -31.14
N ALA A 786 23.25 -19.81 -32.14
CA ALA A 786 24.15 -18.83 -32.75
C ALA A 786 24.75 -17.86 -31.73
N GLY A 787 26.08 -17.78 -31.66
CA GLY A 787 26.85 -17.00 -30.71
C GLY A 787 27.13 -17.70 -29.38
N LEU A 788 26.74 -18.97 -29.22
CA LEU A 788 27.07 -19.83 -28.07
C LEU A 788 27.84 -21.10 -28.47
N GLU A 789 28.47 -21.12 -29.64
CA GLU A 789 29.18 -22.28 -30.19
C GLU A 789 30.29 -22.80 -29.23
N ALA A 790 30.88 -21.92 -28.44
CA ALA A 790 31.90 -22.27 -27.44
C ALA A 790 31.35 -23.13 -26.29
N LEU A 791 30.03 -23.10 -26.08
CA LEU A 791 29.31 -23.91 -25.06
C LEU A 791 28.81 -25.24 -25.60
N ASP A 792 28.96 -25.52 -26.89
CA ASP A 792 28.51 -26.77 -27.54
C ASP A 792 29.42 -27.95 -27.21
N PRO A 793 28.89 -29.18 -27.00
CA PRO A 793 27.45 -29.50 -26.89
C PRO A 793 26.84 -29.03 -25.56
N MET A 794 25.67 -28.40 -25.65
CA MET A 794 24.87 -28.05 -24.49
C MET A 794 23.81 -29.12 -24.28
N ILE A 795 23.95 -29.92 -23.24
CA ILE A 795 23.06 -31.03 -22.93
C ILE A 795 22.09 -30.61 -21.82
N PRO A 796 20.77 -30.49 -22.09
CA PRO A 796 19.83 -30.05 -21.08
C PRO A 796 19.65 -31.10 -19.96
N VAL A 797 19.47 -30.61 -18.75
CA VAL A 797 19.16 -31.43 -17.57
C VAL A 797 17.73 -31.92 -17.69
N SER A 798 17.50 -33.20 -17.73
CA SER A 798 16.16 -33.77 -17.83
C SER A 798 15.48 -33.79 -16.46
N ARG A 799 14.23 -33.31 -16.39
CA ARG A 799 13.39 -33.33 -15.19
C ARG A 799 11.98 -33.79 -15.53
N GLY A 800 11.42 -34.68 -14.70
CA GLY A 800 9.98 -34.91 -14.65
C GLY A 800 9.29 -33.68 -14.05
N PHE A 801 7.98 -33.57 -14.16
CA PHE A 801 7.26 -32.49 -13.57
C PHE A 801 5.81 -32.85 -13.22
N SER A 802 5.24 -32.15 -12.24
CA SER A 802 3.81 -32.07 -12.05
C SER A 802 3.29 -30.79 -12.71
N TYR A 803 2.05 -30.85 -13.23
CA TYR A 803 1.43 -29.73 -13.92
C TYR A 803 0.08 -29.39 -13.31
N GLN A 804 -0.11 -28.15 -12.93
CA GLN A 804 -1.37 -27.59 -12.45
C GLN A 804 -1.92 -26.64 -13.51
N LYS A 805 -2.85 -27.13 -14.34
CA LYS A 805 -3.44 -26.39 -15.46
C LYS A 805 -4.10 -25.09 -15.00
N GLU A 806 -4.79 -25.14 -13.87
CA GLU A 806 -5.51 -23.99 -13.30
C GLU A 806 -4.58 -22.83 -12.98
N ASN A 807 -3.38 -23.11 -12.48
CA ASN A 807 -2.41 -22.11 -12.06
C ASN A 807 -1.31 -21.86 -13.09
N LYS A 808 -1.41 -22.50 -14.28
CA LYS A 808 -0.35 -22.47 -15.31
C LYS A 808 1.04 -22.78 -14.72
N LEU A 809 1.09 -23.69 -13.75
CA LEU A 809 2.23 -23.97 -12.92
C LEU A 809 2.86 -25.31 -13.27
N ILE A 810 4.14 -25.29 -13.49
CA ILE A 810 5.00 -26.46 -13.64
C ILE A 810 5.89 -26.55 -12.40
N GLN A 811 5.80 -27.63 -11.67
CA GLN A 811 6.74 -27.94 -10.59
C GLN A 811 7.72 -29.01 -11.08
N ALA A 812 8.99 -28.67 -11.14
CA ALA A 812 10.00 -29.67 -11.46
C ALA A 812 10.03 -30.77 -10.41
N SER A 813 10.01 -32.02 -10.84
CA SER A 813 10.08 -33.22 -10.00
C SER A 813 11.27 -34.09 -10.41
N GLY A 814 11.75 -34.92 -9.49
CA GLY A 814 12.87 -35.81 -9.72
C GLY A 814 13.22 -36.56 -8.42
N LYS A 815 14.45 -37.07 -8.30
CA LYS A 815 14.96 -37.62 -7.04
C LYS A 815 15.07 -36.56 -5.92
N SER A 816 15.01 -35.29 -6.27
CA SER A 816 14.79 -34.18 -5.35
C SER A 816 13.98 -33.10 -6.07
N SER A 817 13.09 -32.41 -5.36
CA SER A 817 12.30 -31.28 -5.86
C SER A 817 13.18 -30.06 -6.17
N HIS A 818 14.47 -30.11 -5.84
CA HIS A 818 15.45 -29.04 -6.07
C HIS A 818 16.19 -29.21 -7.40
N LEU A 819 16.47 -28.08 -8.08
CA LEU A 819 17.42 -28.05 -9.20
C LEU A 819 18.87 -28.09 -8.69
N ALA A 820 19.12 -27.37 -7.60
CA ALA A 820 20.43 -27.32 -6.97
C ALA A 820 20.88 -28.74 -6.53
N ASP A 821 22.06 -29.12 -6.98
CA ASP A 821 22.66 -30.39 -6.60
C ASP A 821 24.11 -30.21 -6.08
N LYS A 822 24.55 -31.16 -5.28
CA LYS A 822 25.89 -31.19 -4.72
C LYS A 822 26.98 -31.05 -5.81
N GLY A 823 26.78 -31.65 -6.99
CA GLY A 823 27.76 -31.64 -8.06
C GLY A 823 28.01 -30.22 -8.58
N MET A 824 26.94 -29.49 -8.88
CA MET A 824 27.04 -28.10 -9.39
C MET A 824 27.48 -27.12 -8.31
N SER A 825 27.17 -27.35 -7.04
CA SER A 825 27.63 -26.51 -5.93
C SER A 825 29.16 -26.45 -5.76
N LYS A 826 29.90 -27.35 -6.40
CA LYS A 826 31.38 -27.34 -6.45
C LYS A 826 31.98 -26.42 -7.51
N ALA A 827 31.15 -25.84 -8.40
CA ALA A 827 31.65 -24.91 -9.42
C ALA A 827 32.41 -23.75 -8.79
N GLY A 828 33.47 -23.31 -9.45
CA GLY A 828 34.39 -22.29 -8.94
C GLY A 828 35.49 -22.81 -8.00
N LEU A 829 35.31 -23.96 -7.37
CA LEU A 829 36.31 -24.54 -6.47
C LEU A 829 37.36 -25.33 -7.23
N LYS A 830 38.59 -25.37 -6.67
CA LYS A 830 39.62 -26.33 -7.09
C LYS A 830 39.27 -27.75 -6.61
N LYS A 831 39.74 -28.72 -7.34
CA LYS A 831 39.49 -30.14 -7.03
C LYS A 831 39.91 -30.52 -5.61
N GLU A 832 41.08 -30.08 -5.20
CA GLU A 832 41.67 -30.34 -3.88
C GLU A 832 40.84 -29.73 -2.75
N GLU A 833 40.42 -28.45 -2.97
CA GLU A 833 39.53 -27.72 -2.02
C GLU A 833 38.21 -28.47 -1.80
N SER A 834 37.56 -28.90 -2.88
CA SER A 834 36.30 -29.63 -2.78
C SER A 834 36.43 -30.96 -2.00
N ILE A 835 37.56 -31.65 -2.14
CA ILE A 835 37.82 -32.91 -1.42
C ILE A 835 38.05 -32.66 0.08
N ILE A 836 38.76 -31.59 0.42
CA ILE A 836 38.98 -31.18 1.82
C ILE A 836 37.68 -30.85 2.50
N ILE A 837 36.86 -30.00 1.86
CA ILE A 837 35.52 -29.57 2.35
C ILE A 837 34.64 -30.83 2.64
N GLU A 838 34.59 -31.76 1.71
CA GLU A 838 33.79 -32.98 1.88
C GLU A 838 34.27 -33.85 3.04
N LYS A 839 35.60 -33.99 3.19
CA LYS A 839 36.17 -34.80 4.30
C LYS A 839 35.91 -34.16 5.66
N ASP A 840 36.02 -32.85 5.75
CA ASP A 840 35.83 -32.13 7.00
C ASP A 840 34.33 -32.07 7.40
N ASP A 841 33.43 -31.86 6.45
CA ASP A 841 31.99 -31.94 6.72
C ASP A 841 31.57 -33.36 7.17
N CYS A 842 32.05 -34.43 6.49
CA CYS A 842 31.78 -35.79 6.93
C CYS A 842 32.28 -36.11 8.33
N LYS A 843 33.43 -35.54 8.76
CA LYS A 843 33.95 -35.73 10.13
C LYS A 843 33.09 -35.02 11.16
N ILE A 844 32.57 -33.82 10.83
CA ILE A 844 31.78 -32.98 11.74
C ILE A 844 30.33 -33.45 11.86
N THR A 845 29.70 -33.74 10.71
CA THR A 845 28.26 -34.04 10.63
C THR A 845 27.93 -35.53 10.68
N GLY A 846 28.87 -36.39 10.32
CA GLY A 846 28.66 -37.83 10.14
C GLY A 846 27.73 -38.16 8.95
N LYS A 847 27.37 -37.18 8.12
CA LYS A 847 26.45 -37.31 6.97
C LYS A 847 27.18 -37.07 5.66
N ALA A 848 26.58 -37.48 4.55
CA ALA A 848 27.05 -37.10 3.22
C ALA A 848 26.88 -35.60 2.99
N PRO A 849 27.85 -34.93 2.34
CA PRO A 849 27.78 -33.52 2.04
C PRO A 849 26.55 -33.13 1.21
N SER A 850 25.89 -32.03 1.59
CA SER A 850 24.77 -31.39 0.86
C SER A 850 25.25 -30.30 -0.12
N ALA A 851 24.34 -29.69 -0.81
CA ALA A 851 24.64 -28.53 -1.68
C ALA A 851 25.18 -27.34 -0.86
N GLU A 852 24.63 -27.10 0.33
CA GLU A 852 25.01 -26.00 1.22
C GLU A 852 26.40 -26.21 1.85
N THR A 853 26.89 -27.46 1.96
CA THR A 853 28.20 -27.76 2.54
C THR A 853 29.34 -26.93 1.97
N TYR A 854 29.26 -26.58 0.67
CA TYR A 854 30.30 -25.82 -0.03
C TYR A 854 30.22 -24.31 0.18
N PHE A 855 29.23 -23.81 0.94
CA PHE A 855 29.01 -22.39 1.22
C PHE A 855 29.05 -22.06 2.73
N GLN A 856 29.33 -23.03 3.58
CA GLN A 856 29.37 -22.87 5.03
C GLN A 856 30.52 -22.01 5.51
N ALA A 857 30.47 -21.63 6.81
CA ALA A 857 31.49 -20.80 7.44
C ALA A 857 32.92 -21.37 7.29
N GLY A 858 33.90 -20.51 7.03
CA GLY A 858 35.29 -20.86 6.85
C GLY A 858 35.69 -21.25 5.43
N ILE A 859 34.74 -21.30 4.48
CA ILE A 859 35.02 -21.55 3.06
C ILE A 859 35.07 -20.21 2.31
N VAL A 860 36.25 -19.88 1.80
CA VAL A 860 36.50 -18.65 1.02
C VAL A 860 36.23 -18.95 -0.44
N ARG A 861 35.16 -18.39 -0.99
CA ARG A 861 34.77 -18.49 -2.41
C ARG A 861 33.87 -17.35 -2.82
N ASN A 862 33.68 -17.16 -4.13
CA ASN A 862 32.68 -16.28 -4.69
C ASN A 862 31.27 -16.86 -4.51
N PRO A 863 30.20 -16.04 -4.45
CA PRO A 863 28.85 -16.51 -4.71
C PRO A 863 28.75 -17.17 -6.08
N LEU A 864 27.90 -18.18 -6.17
CA LEU A 864 27.75 -19.01 -7.37
C LEU A 864 26.35 -18.86 -7.96
N LEU A 865 26.25 -18.50 -9.23
CA LEU A 865 25.04 -18.61 -10.03
C LEU A 865 25.14 -19.86 -10.93
N VAL A 866 24.19 -20.78 -10.83
CA VAL A 866 24.10 -21.94 -11.73
C VAL A 866 22.89 -21.79 -12.64
N ILE A 867 23.12 -21.86 -13.93
CA ILE A 867 22.10 -21.86 -14.99
C ILE A 867 21.78 -23.31 -15.35
N TYR A 868 20.53 -23.71 -15.24
CA TYR A 868 20.05 -25.03 -15.62
C TYR A 868 19.22 -24.95 -16.90
N PRO A 869 19.77 -25.35 -18.06
CA PRO A 869 18.96 -25.65 -19.24
C PRO A 869 18.14 -26.92 -18.96
N VAL A 870 16.83 -26.80 -18.77
CA VAL A 870 15.95 -27.92 -18.36
C VAL A 870 15.15 -28.45 -19.55
N ARG A 871 15.16 -29.78 -19.74
CA ARG A 871 14.24 -30.50 -20.61
C ARG A 871 13.19 -31.17 -19.73
N LEU A 872 11.94 -30.76 -19.85
CA LEU A 872 10.81 -31.37 -19.17
C LEU A 872 10.44 -32.69 -19.84
N LYS A 873 10.11 -33.72 -19.05
CA LYS A 873 9.70 -35.04 -19.51
C LYS A 873 8.26 -35.33 -19.12
N SER A 874 7.42 -35.66 -20.10
CA SER A 874 6.00 -35.98 -19.91
C SER A 874 5.75 -37.36 -19.28
N ALA A 875 6.71 -38.24 -19.30
CA ALA A 875 6.62 -39.59 -18.73
C ALA A 875 7.96 -40.05 -18.13
N LYS A 876 7.89 -40.95 -17.17
CA LYS A 876 9.08 -41.74 -16.72
C LYS A 876 9.45 -42.76 -17.77
N LEU A 877 10.68 -43.24 -17.73
CA LEU A 877 11.16 -44.25 -18.69
C LEU A 877 10.32 -45.52 -18.54
N GLY A 878 9.59 -45.91 -19.62
CA GLY A 878 8.74 -47.12 -19.64
C GLY A 878 7.24 -46.86 -19.33
N GLU A 879 6.83 -45.64 -19.03
CA GLU A 879 5.45 -45.25 -18.84
C GLU A 879 4.88 -44.58 -20.10
N ASN A 880 3.56 -44.71 -20.33
CA ASN A 880 2.90 -43.94 -21.39
C ASN A 880 2.87 -42.45 -21.04
N PRO A 881 3.13 -41.58 -22.02
CA PRO A 881 3.06 -40.13 -21.80
C PRO A 881 1.68 -39.67 -21.35
N ASP A 882 1.66 -38.78 -20.35
CA ASP A 882 0.46 -38.05 -19.97
C ASP A 882 0.16 -36.98 -21.04
N ALA A 883 -1.00 -37.06 -21.68
CA ALA A 883 -1.38 -36.18 -22.80
C ALA A 883 -1.31 -34.67 -22.43
N GLN A 884 -1.66 -34.29 -21.20
CA GLN A 884 -1.58 -32.89 -20.76
C GLN A 884 -0.14 -32.43 -20.59
N LYS A 885 0.71 -33.29 -20.01
CA LYS A 885 2.14 -33.00 -19.88
C LYS A 885 2.85 -32.94 -21.23
N GLU A 886 2.43 -33.79 -22.17
CA GLU A 886 2.96 -33.77 -23.54
C GLU A 886 2.60 -32.46 -24.27
N GLU A 887 1.36 -31.98 -24.13
CA GLU A 887 0.94 -30.67 -24.64
C GLU A 887 1.80 -29.53 -24.05
N VAL A 888 2.08 -29.55 -22.74
CA VAL A 888 2.93 -28.57 -22.09
C VAL A 888 4.34 -28.60 -22.64
N CYS A 889 4.94 -29.81 -22.78
CA CYS A 889 6.28 -29.97 -23.35
C CYS A 889 6.38 -29.43 -24.79
N ASN A 890 5.35 -29.65 -25.62
CA ASN A 890 5.33 -29.21 -27.02
C ASN A 890 5.12 -27.69 -27.15
N ASN A 891 4.45 -27.05 -26.16
CA ASN A 891 4.17 -25.63 -26.21
C ASN A 891 5.32 -24.76 -25.65
N LEU A 892 6.21 -25.32 -24.85
CA LEU A 892 7.32 -24.58 -24.23
C LEU A 892 8.59 -24.60 -25.11
N PRO A 893 9.45 -23.56 -25.01
CA PRO A 893 10.74 -23.60 -25.67
C PRO A 893 11.65 -24.65 -25.01
N LEU A 894 12.58 -25.19 -25.76
CA LEU A 894 13.62 -26.06 -25.28
C LEU A 894 14.97 -25.34 -25.37
N PRO A 895 15.66 -25.09 -24.25
CA PRO A 895 15.36 -25.50 -22.89
C PRO A 895 14.43 -24.49 -22.16
N VAL A 896 13.77 -24.92 -21.08
CA VAL A 896 13.28 -24.05 -20.03
C VAL A 896 14.46 -23.69 -19.11
N ILE A 897 14.57 -22.45 -18.68
CA ILE A 897 15.68 -21.99 -17.86
C ILE A 897 15.33 -22.02 -16.38
N GLY A 898 16.11 -22.77 -15.61
CA GLY A 898 16.08 -22.72 -14.15
C GLY A 898 17.39 -22.14 -13.60
N LEU A 899 17.34 -21.60 -12.40
CA LEU A 899 18.49 -21.00 -11.73
C LEU A 899 18.68 -21.55 -10.32
N SER A 900 19.93 -21.61 -9.84
CA SER A 900 20.21 -21.70 -8.41
C SER A 900 21.34 -20.73 -8.05
N ILE A 901 21.31 -20.24 -6.81
CA ILE A 901 22.31 -19.35 -6.23
C ILE A 901 22.83 -19.97 -4.96
N GLY A 902 24.14 -20.11 -4.85
CA GLY A 902 24.85 -20.47 -3.64
C GLY A 902 25.60 -19.26 -3.09
N VAL A 903 25.40 -18.91 -1.84
CA VAL A 903 26.01 -17.74 -1.21
C VAL A 903 26.92 -18.18 -0.08
N PRO A 904 28.23 -17.80 -0.10
CA PRO A 904 29.14 -18.09 0.99
C PRO A 904 28.67 -17.50 2.32
N SER A 905 29.07 -18.14 3.40
CA SER A 905 28.82 -17.62 4.75
C SER A 905 29.54 -16.29 4.97
N ILE A 906 28.81 -15.31 5.47
CA ILE A 906 29.35 -13.99 5.83
C ILE A 906 29.78 -14.05 7.29
N ASP A 907 31.09 -13.92 7.56
CA ASP A 907 31.66 -14.02 8.88
C ASP A 907 31.06 -13.01 9.88
N GLY A 908 30.74 -13.51 11.09
CA GLY A 908 30.23 -12.69 12.19
C GLY A 908 28.76 -12.32 12.14
N LYS A 909 28.03 -12.61 11.07
CA LYS A 909 26.58 -12.37 11.00
C LYS A 909 25.81 -13.66 11.32
N ARG A 910 24.98 -13.60 12.37
CA ARG A 910 23.99 -14.66 12.62
C ARG A 910 22.89 -14.61 11.58
N PRO A 911 22.32 -15.77 11.19
CA PRO A 911 21.17 -15.81 10.32
C PRO A 911 20.06 -14.89 10.84
N ILE A 912 19.63 -13.94 10.03
CA ILE A 912 18.47 -13.09 10.37
C ILE A 912 17.24 -13.96 10.22
N LYS A 913 16.62 -14.29 11.34
CA LYS A 913 15.33 -15.00 11.35
C LYS A 913 14.21 -13.98 11.27
N HIS A 914 13.49 -13.98 10.19
CA HIS A 914 12.25 -13.25 10.11
C HIS A 914 11.09 -14.14 10.56
N ASN A 915 10.32 -13.64 11.50
CA ASN A 915 9.07 -14.26 11.90
C ASN A 915 7.96 -13.72 10.99
N TYR A 916 7.11 -14.60 10.55
CA TYR A 916 5.97 -14.27 9.71
C TYR A 916 4.67 -14.77 10.35
N LYS A 917 3.60 -14.02 10.13
CA LYS A 917 2.24 -14.53 10.25
C LYS A 917 1.77 -14.96 8.87
N ILE A 918 1.38 -16.23 8.77
CA ILE A 918 0.93 -16.84 7.52
C ILE A 918 -0.56 -17.17 7.59
N ASN A 919 -1.27 -16.99 6.47
CA ASN A 919 -2.67 -17.38 6.35
C ASN A 919 -2.80 -18.91 6.11
N ILE A 920 -4.03 -19.40 6.10
CA ILE A 920 -4.32 -20.84 5.96
C ILE A 920 -3.88 -21.36 4.58
N THR A 921 -3.94 -20.55 3.55
CA THR A 921 -3.48 -20.91 2.20
C THR A 921 -1.96 -21.15 2.19
N MET A 922 -1.18 -20.26 2.80
CA MET A 922 0.27 -20.43 2.93
C MET A 922 0.63 -21.64 3.79
N GLN A 923 -0.13 -21.90 4.87
CA GLN A 923 0.06 -23.11 5.69
C GLN A 923 -0.11 -24.38 4.85
N LYS A 924 -1.17 -24.46 4.04
CA LYS A 924 -1.43 -25.58 3.15
C LYS A 924 -0.31 -25.75 2.11
N GLN A 925 0.17 -24.65 1.53
CA GLN A 925 1.28 -24.66 0.57
C GLN A 925 2.57 -25.19 1.21
N LEU A 926 2.94 -24.71 2.40
CA LEU A 926 4.14 -25.17 3.12
C LEU A 926 4.03 -26.62 3.60
N MET A 927 2.82 -27.09 3.96
CA MET A 927 2.60 -28.51 4.31
C MET A 927 2.74 -29.41 3.08
N GLN A 928 2.25 -29.01 1.92
CA GLN A 928 2.45 -29.72 0.66
C GLN A 928 3.95 -29.81 0.31
N GLU A 929 4.69 -28.71 0.44
CA GLU A 929 6.14 -28.69 0.21
C GLU A 929 6.91 -29.63 1.17
N LYS A 930 6.46 -29.74 2.43
CA LYS A 930 7.04 -30.68 3.41
C LYS A 930 6.62 -32.12 3.14
N GLY A 931 5.36 -32.36 2.79
CA GLY A 931 4.85 -33.68 2.43
C GLY A 931 5.56 -34.24 1.19
N ASP A 932 5.80 -33.41 0.18
CA ASP A 932 6.60 -33.78 -1.00
C ASP A 932 8.09 -34.12 -0.63
N LEU A 933 8.62 -33.54 0.45
CA LEU A 933 9.95 -33.84 0.99
C LEU A 933 9.95 -35.16 1.79
N ASP A 934 8.89 -35.47 2.52
CA ASP A 934 8.77 -36.69 3.30
C ASP A 934 8.48 -37.91 2.40
N GLU A 935 7.69 -37.75 1.33
CA GLU A 935 7.54 -38.83 0.30
C GLU A 935 8.84 -39.07 -0.50
N ALA A 936 9.65 -38.04 -0.71
CA ALA A 936 10.95 -38.18 -1.37
C ALA A 936 12.01 -38.83 -0.45
N ASN A 937 11.85 -38.77 0.87
CA ASN A 937 12.71 -39.40 1.86
C ASN A 937 12.16 -40.76 2.38
N GLY A 938 10.95 -41.14 1.99
CA GLY A 938 10.19 -42.28 2.52
C GLY A 938 10.48 -43.64 1.92
N ASP A 939 11.65 -43.86 1.34
CA ASP A 939 12.10 -45.20 0.92
C ASP A 939 13.30 -45.71 1.77
N TYR A 940 13.13 -45.78 3.08
CA TYR A 940 13.95 -46.69 3.92
C TYR A 940 13.32 -46.82 5.33
N GLU A 941 13.01 -48.14 5.62
CA GLU A 941 12.82 -48.78 6.93
C GLU A 941 11.45 -48.64 7.62
N GLU A 942 10.58 -49.62 7.32
CA GLU A 942 9.68 -50.20 8.32
C GLU A 942 10.54 -50.86 9.43
N THR A 943 10.49 -50.32 10.62
CA THR A 943 10.71 -51.08 11.85
C THR A 943 9.58 -50.81 12.82
N ASP A 944 8.82 -51.89 13.01
CA ASP A 944 7.83 -52.09 14.05
C ASP A 944 8.38 -51.74 15.44
N GLU A 945 7.82 -50.72 16.11
CA GLU A 945 7.87 -50.68 17.59
C GLU A 945 6.54 -50.16 18.15
N THR A 946 5.81 -51.08 18.72
CA THR A 946 4.63 -50.93 19.56
C THR A 946 4.86 -49.96 20.71
N ILE A 947 4.00 -48.94 20.80
CA ILE A 947 3.88 -48.03 21.95
C ILE A 947 2.99 -48.70 23.01
N PRO A 948 3.42 -48.82 24.28
CA PRO A 948 2.52 -49.16 25.38
C PRO A 948 1.73 -47.90 25.83
N GLU A 949 0.43 -48.05 25.95
CA GLU A 949 -0.42 -47.17 26.76
C GLU A 949 0.04 -47.21 28.22
N ASP A 950 0.20 -46.04 28.86
CA ASP A 950 -0.02 -45.93 30.30
C ASP A 950 -0.51 -44.54 30.72
N ASN A 951 -1.63 -44.61 31.29
CA ASN A 951 -2.46 -43.83 32.19
C ASN A 951 -1.82 -42.77 33.11
N GLU A 952 -2.65 -41.70 33.31
CA GLU A 952 -2.98 -41.00 34.58
C GLU A 952 -1.87 -40.24 35.35
N LYS A 953 -1.96 -38.91 35.32
CA LYS A 953 -2.59 -38.09 36.42
C LYS A 953 -2.51 -36.61 36.05
#